data_58b947359cf49f5133b69930e694967e
#
_entry.id   58b947359cf49f5133b69930e694967e
#
_cell.length_a   1.000
_cell.length_b   1.000
_cell.length_c   1.000
_cell.angle_alpha   90.00
_cell.angle_beta   90.00
_cell.angle_gamma   90.00
#
_symmetry.space_group_name_H-M   'P 1'
#
loop_
_entity.id
_entity.type
_entity.pdbx_description
1 polymer ?
#
loop_
_entity_poly.entity_id
_entity_poly.type
_entity_poly.pdbx_seq_one_letter_code
_entity_poly.pdbx_strand_id
1 'polypeptide(L)'
;MATAETKMDTFVITGMTCANCSARIEKELNGQPGVVNATVNLATEKASVKYEGTTTEKLIQSVENIGYGAILYDEAHKQKIAEEKQAYLKKMLFDLILSTVLTLPLMLSMIAMMLGSHAAIVHFFHFPIVQLVLSAPVQFYVGARFYKGAYHAIKTKAPNMDVLVAIGTSAAFALSIYNGFFRGHPQDLYFESSSMIITLILLGKYLEHTAKTKTGNAIKQLMSLQTKTAQVIRNGKEETLAIEEVVVGDQLVIRPGEQIPADGRIISGSSAIDESMLTGENLPVEKNPDDTLFGGTINTNGLLHMEVTQVGKQTVLAQIIQMVEDAQGSKAPIQKIADRISGIFVPIVLVIAFITLIATGLITGDWQLALIHSVSVLVIACPCALGLATPTAIMVGTGVGARNGILIKGGEALEAAAHLDSIVLDKTGTITEGKSKVTDLVGSKEVLSIFYTLEQASEHPLGKAIVEYGKLQEAATYDMIDFTAHPGAGISGTINGVRYFAGTRKRLIELNLSFDEYQEHALELEQQGKTVMFLADEKQVIGLIAVADQIKLEAKQAIKQLQNKGLDVFMLTGDNKLAAETIGKQVGIDPKHIFAEVLPEDKAAYVEKLQKDGKKVGMAGDGINDAPALALADVGMAMGSGTDIAMETADVTLMSSSLASIGQTIELSRVTLRKIKQNLFWAFVYNTIGIPFAALGFLNPIIAGGAMAFSSVSVLLNSLSLNRHMKK
;
A
#
# COMPACT_ATOMS: atom_id res chain seq x y z
N MET A 1 -13.38 -33.95 -12.45
CA MET A 1 -13.91 -32.99 -11.47
C MET A 1 -13.50 -31.62 -11.96
N ALA A 2 -14.45 -30.77 -12.34
CA ALA A 2 -14.14 -29.41 -12.74
C ALA A 2 -13.49 -28.70 -11.54
N THR A 3 -12.29 -28.18 -11.71
CA THR A 3 -11.64 -27.31 -10.72
C THR A 3 -12.55 -26.09 -10.54
N ALA A 4 -13.16 -25.97 -9.36
CA ALA A 4 -13.97 -24.80 -9.05
C ALA A 4 -13.05 -23.58 -9.11
N GLU A 5 -13.36 -22.62 -9.97
CA GLU A 5 -12.62 -21.36 -10.07
C GLU A 5 -12.69 -20.62 -8.74
N THR A 6 -11.54 -20.34 -8.15
CA THR A 6 -11.44 -19.50 -6.96
C THR A 6 -11.83 -18.08 -7.35
N LYS A 7 -12.90 -17.56 -6.75
CA LYS A 7 -13.37 -16.18 -6.94
C LYS A 7 -12.92 -15.29 -5.79
N MET A 8 -12.68 -14.03 -6.08
CA MET A 8 -12.38 -13.00 -5.11
C MET A 8 -13.33 -11.82 -5.28
N ASP A 9 -14.18 -11.59 -4.28
CA ASP A 9 -15.12 -10.47 -4.26
C ASP A 9 -14.80 -9.52 -3.10
N THR A 10 -15.03 -8.24 -3.33
CA THR A 10 -14.93 -7.20 -2.30
C THR A 10 -16.32 -6.65 -2.00
N PHE A 11 -16.65 -6.54 -0.72
CA PHE A 11 -17.92 -5.99 -0.24
C PHE A 11 -17.70 -4.70 0.55
N VAL A 12 -18.57 -3.72 0.38
CA VAL A 12 -18.65 -2.58 1.31
C VAL A 12 -19.57 -2.97 2.46
N ILE A 13 -19.04 -2.86 3.66
CA ILE A 13 -19.75 -3.23 4.88
C ILE A 13 -20.26 -1.98 5.59
N THR A 14 -21.56 -1.93 5.86
CA THR A 14 -22.17 -0.83 6.60
C THR A 14 -22.51 -1.24 8.05
N GLY A 15 -22.44 -0.28 8.97
CA GLY A 15 -22.77 -0.51 10.39
C GLY A 15 -21.59 -0.95 11.28
N MET A 16 -20.36 -1.04 10.76
CA MET A 16 -19.17 -1.28 11.58
C MET A 16 -18.81 -0.04 12.40
N THR A 17 -18.70 -0.18 13.71
CA THR A 17 -18.38 0.93 14.63
C THR A 17 -17.07 0.77 15.37
N CYS A 18 -16.51 -0.45 15.41
CA CYS A 18 -15.29 -0.75 16.16
C CYS A 18 -14.54 -1.97 15.62
N ALA A 19 -13.29 -2.18 16.10
CA ALA A 19 -12.44 -3.32 15.71
C ALA A 19 -13.12 -4.69 15.97
N ASN A 20 -13.87 -4.81 17.07
CA ASN A 20 -14.61 -6.04 17.36
C ASN A 20 -15.68 -6.34 16.32
N CYS A 21 -16.27 -5.31 15.70
CA CYS A 21 -17.23 -5.48 14.61
C CYS A 21 -16.55 -6.11 13.37
N SER A 22 -15.40 -5.57 12.96
CA SER A 22 -14.66 -6.10 11.81
C SER A 22 -14.17 -7.53 12.05
N ALA A 23 -13.62 -7.81 13.24
CA ALA A 23 -13.16 -9.16 13.61
C ALA A 23 -14.32 -10.19 13.62
N ARG A 24 -15.50 -9.76 14.00
CA ARG A 24 -16.69 -10.61 14.02
C ARG A 24 -17.19 -10.94 12.63
N ILE A 25 -17.28 -9.94 11.73
CA ILE A 25 -17.67 -10.16 10.33
C ILE A 25 -16.65 -11.07 9.65
N GLU A 26 -15.38 -10.86 9.91
CA GLU A 26 -14.28 -11.68 9.39
C GLU A 26 -14.40 -13.13 9.85
N LYS A 27 -14.70 -13.35 11.13
CA LYS A 27 -14.94 -14.70 11.69
C LYS A 27 -16.17 -15.36 11.08
N GLU A 28 -17.25 -14.62 10.89
CA GLU A 28 -18.49 -15.13 10.27
C GLU A 28 -18.24 -15.55 8.82
N LEU A 29 -17.59 -14.70 8.03
CA LEU A 29 -17.27 -14.98 6.63
C LEU A 29 -16.32 -16.16 6.49
N ASN A 30 -15.25 -16.23 7.30
CA ASN A 30 -14.32 -17.37 7.31
C ASN A 30 -14.97 -18.67 7.81
N GLY A 31 -16.09 -18.61 8.53
CA GLY A 31 -16.87 -19.76 8.98
C GLY A 31 -17.85 -20.30 7.92
N GLN A 32 -18.05 -19.59 6.81
CA GLN A 32 -18.98 -20.02 5.76
C GLN A 32 -18.37 -21.13 4.89
N PRO A 33 -19.17 -22.15 4.52
CA PRO A 33 -18.71 -23.21 3.63
C PRO A 33 -18.27 -22.63 2.27
N GLY A 34 -17.08 -23.03 1.82
CA GLY A 34 -16.52 -22.58 0.54
C GLY A 34 -15.74 -21.27 0.62
N VAL A 35 -15.60 -20.63 1.77
CA VAL A 35 -14.71 -19.49 1.95
C VAL A 35 -13.30 -19.98 2.26
N VAL A 36 -12.35 -19.59 1.43
CA VAL A 36 -10.92 -19.90 1.57
C VAL A 36 -10.27 -18.93 2.56
N ASN A 37 -10.54 -17.62 2.36
CA ASN A 37 -10.04 -16.56 3.23
C ASN A 37 -10.92 -15.32 3.11
N ALA A 38 -11.22 -14.70 4.24
CA ALA A 38 -11.90 -13.42 4.30
C ALA A 38 -11.15 -12.47 5.23
N THR A 39 -10.96 -11.24 4.80
CA THR A 39 -10.35 -10.16 5.59
C THR A 39 -11.31 -8.97 5.63
N VAL A 40 -11.47 -8.36 6.80
CA VAL A 40 -12.38 -7.22 6.99
C VAL A 40 -11.59 -6.04 7.56
N ASN A 41 -11.60 -4.92 6.85
CA ASN A 41 -10.90 -3.71 7.25
C ASN A 41 -11.89 -2.63 7.72
N LEU A 42 -11.74 -2.22 8.98
CA LEU A 42 -12.60 -1.20 9.60
C LEU A 42 -12.40 0.21 9.00
N ALA A 43 -11.18 0.55 8.56
CA ALA A 43 -10.90 1.90 8.07
C ALA A 43 -11.46 2.14 6.66
N THR A 44 -11.34 1.14 5.78
CA THR A 44 -11.89 1.18 4.42
C THR A 44 -13.36 0.79 4.35
N GLU A 45 -13.88 0.18 5.42
CA GLU A 45 -15.22 -0.39 5.50
C GLU A 45 -15.46 -1.48 4.43
N LYS A 46 -14.39 -2.16 4.00
CA LYS A 46 -14.43 -3.23 2.99
C LYS A 46 -14.14 -4.60 3.60
N ALA A 47 -14.76 -5.63 3.03
CA ALA A 47 -14.44 -7.04 3.25
C ALA A 47 -14.00 -7.65 1.93
N SER A 48 -12.82 -8.23 1.89
CA SER A 48 -12.32 -9.01 0.74
C SER A 48 -12.46 -10.48 1.05
N VAL A 49 -13.14 -11.23 0.18
CA VAL A 49 -13.46 -12.65 0.40
C VAL A 49 -13.02 -13.47 -0.79
N LYS A 50 -12.13 -14.42 -0.54
CA LYS A 50 -11.70 -15.44 -1.48
C LYS A 50 -12.48 -16.72 -1.21
N TYR A 51 -13.20 -17.23 -2.22
CA TYR A 51 -14.12 -18.34 -2.01
C TYR A 51 -14.24 -19.27 -3.23
N GLU A 52 -14.70 -20.52 -2.97
CA GLU A 52 -14.97 -21.56 -3.95
C GLU A 52 -16.28 -22.27 -3.58
N GLY A 53 -17.15 -22.48 -4.56
CA GLY A 53 -18.37 -23.27 -4.34
C GLY A 53 -19.47 -22.61 -3.51
N THR A 54 -19.37 -21.31 -3.18
CA THR A 54 -20.45 -20.51 -2.57
C THR A 54 -20.87 -19.38 -3.51
N THR A 55 -21.87 -18.60 -3.16
CA THR A 55 -22.39 -17.48 -3.98
C THR A 55 -22.28 -16.15 -3.23
N THR A 56 -22.13 -15.07 -3.98
CA THR A 56 -22.07 -13.70 -3.47
C THR A 56 -23.28 -13.36 -2.59
N GLU A 57 -24.49 -13.80 -2.96
CA GLU A 57 -25.72 -13.55 -2.20
C GLU A 57 -25.70 -14.23 -0.82
N LYS A 58 -25.15 -15.46 -0.72
CA LYS A 58 -25.01 -16.15 0.56
C LYS A 58 -24.04 -15.45 1.49
N LEU A 59 -22.93 -14.90 0.95
CA LEU A 59 -21.97 -14.13 1.72
C LEU A 59 -22.61 -12.83 2.23
N ILE A 60 -23.36 -12.11 1.41
CA ILE A 60 -24.13 -10.93 1.82
C ILE A 60 -25.10 -11.30 2.94
N GLN A 61 -25.89 -12.36 2.76
CA GLN A 61 -26.88 -12.79 3.75
C GLN A 61 -26.24 -13.21 5.09
N SER A 62 -25.05 -13.82 5.07
CA SER A 62 -24.34 -14.16 6.30
C SER A 62 -23.95 -12.92 7.12
N VAL A 63 -23.52 -11.86 6.44
CA VAL A 63 -23.19 -10.57 7.07
C VAL A 63 -24.45 -9.87 7.60
N GLU A 64 -25.56 -9.92 6.85
CA GLU A 64 -26.85 -9.35 7.28
C GLU A 64 -27.42 -10.07 8.49
N ASN A 65 -27.30 -11.38 8.58
CA ASN A 65 -27.76 -12.19 9.70
C ASN A 65 -27.12 -11.82 11.04
N ILE A 66 -25.90 -11.31 11.00
CA ILE A 66 -25.19 -10.82 12.20
C ILE A 66 -25.40 -9.32 12.44
N GLY A 67 -26.28 -8.66 11.65
CA GLY A 67 -26.73 -7.29 11.88
C GLY A 67 -25.93 -6.19 11.22
N TYR A 68 -25.14 -6.50 10.17
CA TYR A 68 -24.42 -5.54 9.34
C TYR A 68 -24.96 -5.56 7.92
N GLY A 69 -24.80 -4.46 7.17
CA GLY A 69 -25.11 -4.45 5.74
C GLY A 69 -23.88 -4.82 4.93
N ALA A 70 -24.09 -5.49 3.79
CA ALA A 70 -23.03 -5.78 2.82
C ALA A 70 -23.51 -5.48 1.40
N ILE A 71 -22.70 -4.80 0.60
CA ILE A 71 -22.98 -4.46 -0.80
C ILE A 71 -21.76 -4.86 -1.62
N LEU A 72 -21.95 -5.57 -2.72
CA LEU A 72 -20.87 -5.92 -3.63
C LEU A 72 -20.22 -4.64 -4.19
N TYR A 73 -18.90 -4.57 -4.12
CA TYR A 73 -18.13 -3.44 -4.62
C TYR A 73 -17.72 -3.70 -6.08
N ASP A 74 -18.58 -3.28 -7.00
CA ASP A 74 -18.35 -3.33 -8.43
C ASP A 74 -18.69 -1.99 -9.10
N GLU A 75 -18.42 -1.86 -10.40
CA GLU A 75 -18.71 -0.64 -11.15
C GLU A 75 -20.20 -0.26 -11.11
N ALA A 76 -21.09 -1.26 -11.19
CA ALA A 76 -22.53 -1.03 -11.19
C ALA A 76 -23.06 -0.45 -9.86
N HIS A 77 -22.40 -0.78 -8.75
CA HIS A 77 -22.82 -0.36 -7.42
C HIS A 77 -22.05 0.85 -6.86
N LYS A 78 -20.96 1.29 -7.52
CA LYS A 78 -20.12 2.43 -7.06
C LYS A 78 -20.93 3.70 -6.76
N GLN A 79 -21.84 4.07 -7.66
CA GLN A 79 -22.64 5.27 -7.47
C GLN A 79 -23.59 5.13 -6.28
N LYS A 80 -24.27 3.98 -6.17
CA LYS A 80 -25.18 3.68 -5.05
C LYS A 80 -24.45 3.71 -3.71
N ILE A 81 -23.27 3.12 -3.64
CA ILE A 81 -22.41 3.12 -2.44
C ILE A 81 -22.02 4.55 -2.06
N ALA A 82 -21.64 5.37 -3.03
CA ALA A 82 -21.28 6.77 -2.77
C ALA A 82 -22.47 7.59 -2.25
N GLU A 83 -23.66 7.39 -2.83
CA GLU A 83 -24.91 8.04 -2.40
C GLU A 83 -25.30 7.62 -0.97
N GLU A 84 -25.26 6.31 -0.66
CA GLU A 84 -25.55 5.78 0.68
C GLU A 84 -24.57 6.33 1.73
N LYS A 85 -23.29 6.39 1.40
CA LYS A 85 -22.26 6.95 2.29
C LYS A 85 -22.49 8.45 2.54
N GLN A 86 -22.84 9.20 1.52
CA GLN A 86 -23.17 10.62 1.65
C GLN A 86 -24.45 10.84 2.46
N ALA A 87 -25.48 10.02 2.25
CA ALA A 87 -26.72 10.06 3.01
C ALA A 87 -26.47 9.74 4.49
N TYR A 88 -25.65 8.74 4.77
CA TYR A 88 -25.25 8.38 6.14
C TYR A 88 -24.54 9.53 6.85
N LEU A 89 -23.58 10.19 6.19
CA LEU A 89 -22.86 11.35 6.76
C LEU A 89 -23.78 12.54 6.99
N LYS A 90 -24.69 12.84 6.06
CA LYS A 90 -25.70 13.89 6.23
C LYS A 90 -26.60 13.62 7.43
N LYS A 91 -27.07 12.37 7.58
CA LYS A 91 -27.87 11.95 8.73
C LYS A 91 -27.11 12.08 10.03
N MET A 92 -25.83 11.63 10.05
CA MET A 92 -24.99 11.75 11.24
C MET A 92 -24.77 13.22 11.64
N LEU A 93 -24.57 14.11 10.67
CA LEU A 93 -24.44 15.55 10.91
C LEU A 93 -25.74 16.15 11.47
N PHE A 94 -26.88 15.76 10.92
CA PHE A 94 -28.19 16.18 11.43
C PHE A 94 -28.40 15.72 12.88
N ASP A 95 -28.13 14.44 13.17
CA ASP A 95 -28.24 13.88 14.53
C ASP A 95 -27.28 14.61 15.50
N LEU A 96 -26.07 14.97 15.05
CA LEU A 96 -25.10 15.72 15.84
C LEU A 96 -25.57 17.14 16.13
N ILE A 97 -26.08 17.85 15.12
CA ILE A 97 -26.65 19.21 15.31
C ILE A 97 -27.83 19.16 16.26
N LEU A 98 -28.75 18.22 16.04
CA LEU A 98 -29.91 18.04 16.90
C LEU A 98 -29.49 17.77 18.36
N SER A 99 -28.61 16.81 18.58
CA SER A 99 -28.12 16.50 19.92
C SER A 99 -27.40 17.67 20.58
N THR A 100 -26.59 18.40 19.80
CA THR A 100 -25.88 19.58 20.31
C THR A 100 -26.84 20.71 20.72
N VAL A 101 -27.85 21.00 19.90
CA VAL A 101 -28.88 22.05 20.18
C VAL A 101 -29.65 21.71 21.45
N LEU A 102 -29.98 20.43 21.65
CA LEU A 102 -30.74 20.00 22.84
C LEU A 102 -29.87 19.89 24.11
N THR A 103 -28.58 19.53 23.95
CA THR A 103 -27.68 19.32 25.11
C THR A 103 -26.98 20.61 25.53
N LEU A 104 -26.72 21.55 24.62
CA LEU A 104 -26.00 22.80 24.90
C LEU A 104 -26.62 23.65 26.00
N PRO A 105 -27.97 23.88 26.02
CA PRO A 105 -28.61 24.63 27.11
C PRO A 105 -28.43 23.95 28.45
N LEU A 106 -28.52 22.62 28.52
CA LEU A 106 -28.32 21.85 29.75
C LEU A 106 -26.89 22.01 30.26
N MET A 107 -25.90 21.90 29.36
CA MET A 107 -24.49 22.08 29.70
C MET A 107 -24.18 23.49 30.19
N LEU A 108 -24.68 24.51 29.48
CA LEU A 108 -24.47 25.92 29.88
C LEU A 108 -25.10 26.24 31.22
N SER A 109 -26.30 25.72 31.51
CA SER A 109 -26.96 25.92 32.80
C SER A 109 -26.17 25.22 33.93
N MET A 110 -25.62 24.02 33.71
CA MET A 110 -24.77 23.32 34.66
C MET A 110 -23.49 24.12 34.96
N ILE A 111 -22.80 24.62 33.93
CA ILE A 111 -21.59 25.42 34.10
C ILE A 111 -21.90 26.73 34.83
N ALA A 112 -22.99 27.41 34.48
CA ALA A 112 -23.42 28.65 35.12
C ALA A 112 -23.72 28.43 36.61
N MET A 113 -24.33 27.31 36.97
CA MET A 113 -24.59 26.94 38.35
C MET A 113 -23.29 26.65 39.12
N MET A 114 -22.34 25.95 38.53
CA MET A 114 -21.01 25.71 39.11
C MET A 114 -20.24 27.00 39.34
N LEU A 115 -20.46 28.05 38.53
CA LEU A 115 -19.88 29.38 38.67
C LEU A 115 -20.66 30.26 39.65
N GLY A 116 -21.69 29.72 40.34
CA GLY A 116 -22.47 30.43 41.35
C GLY A 116 -23.56 31.36 40.76
N SER A 117 -23.98 31.16 39.51
CA SER A 117 -25.08 31.96 38.92
C SER A 117 -26.44 31.42 39.36
N HIS A 118 -27.26 32.26 39.95
CA HIS A 118 -28.63 31.97 40.35
C HIS A 118 -29.68 32.65 39.46
N ALA A 119 -29.35 32.88 38.17
CA ALA A 119 -30.28 33.48 37.25
C ALA A 119 -31.51 32.57 37.01
N ALA A 120 -32.71 33.14 36.87
CA ALA A 120 -33.95 32.38 36.68
C ALA A 120 -33.91 31.43 35.50
N ILE A 121 -33.17 31.77 34.44
CA ILE A 121 -33.00 30.93 33.25
C ILE A 121 -32.17 29.68 33.56
N VAL A 122 -31.19 29.76 34.48
CA VAL A 122 -30.39 28.62 34.92
C VAL A 122 -31.27 27.64 35.70
N HIS A 123 -32.08 28.17 36.63
CA HIS A 123 -33.05 27.34 37.37
C HIS A 123 -34.11 26.71 36.48
N PHE A 124 -34.58 27.39 35.43
CA PHE A 124 -35.51 26.82 34.46
C PHE A 124 -34.98 25.56 33.78
N PHE A 125 -33.70 25.57 33.34
CA PHE A 125 -33.09 24.39 32.73
C PHE A 125 -32.73 23.28 33.74
N HIS A 126 -32.80 23.53 35.06
CA HIS A 126 -32.64 22.54 36.09
C HIS A 126 -33.95 21.87 36.53
N PHE A 127 -35.11 22.30 36.00
CA PHE A 127 -36.34 21.57 36.29
C PHE A 127 -36.31 20.18 35.69
N PRO A 128 -36.66 19.10 36.48
CA PRO A 128 -36.59 17.72 36.01
C PRO A 128 -37.38 17.46 34.71
N ILE A 129 -38.52 18.09 34.54
CA ILE A 129 -39.33 17.94 33.32
C ILE A 129 -38.63 18.58 32.12
N VAL A 130 -38.01 19.77 32.28
CA VAL A 130 -37.27 20.42 31.19
C VAL A 130 -36.08 19.61 30.76
N GLN A 131 -35.29 19.08 31.70
CA GLN A 131 -34.18 18.20 31.43
C GLN A 131 -34.61 16.92 30.75
N LEU A 132 -35.68 16.29 31.25
CA LEU A 132 -36.26 15.09 30.63
C LEU A 132 -36.66 15.31 29.18
N VAL A 133 -37.43 16.43 28.90
CA VAL A 133 -37.93 16.76 27.55
C VAL A 133 -36.75 17.00 26.57
N LEU A 134 -35.69 17.65 27.02
CA LEU A 134 -34.53 17.94 26.18
C LEU A 134 -33.62 16.71 26.00
N SER A 135 -33.47 15.89 27.04
CA SER A 135 -32.58 14.73 27.00
C SER A 135 -33.20 13.48 26.35
N ALA A 136 -34.51 13.25 26.48
CA ALA A 136 -35.15 12.06 25.95
C ALA A 136 -35.00 11.88 24.44
N PRO A 137 -35.13 12.92 23.59
CA PRO A 137 -34.82 12.79 22.15
C PRO A 137 -33.35 12.41 21.89
N VAL A 138 -32.42 12.94 22.68
CA VAL A 138 -31.00 12.59 22.55
C VAL A 138 -30.78 11.13 22.95
N GLN A 139 -31.37 10.68 24.07
CA GLN A 139 -31.22 9.33 24.58
C GLN A 139 -31.84 8.28 23.65
N PHE A 140 -33.08 8.49 23.20
CA PHE A 140 -33.86 7.43 22.53
C PHE A 140 -33.89 7.55 21.01
N TYR A 141 -33.76 8.74 20.44
CA TYR A 141 -33.71 8.92 18.98
C TYR A 141 -32.26 8.94 18.48
N VAL A 142 -31.43 9.87 18.97
CA VAL A 142 -30.01 9.96 18.56
C VAL A 142 -29.23 8.76 19.06
N GLY A 143 -29.46 8.35 20.32
CA GLY A 143 -28.85 7.20 20.99
C GLY A 143 -29.34 5.84 20.51
N ALA A 144 -30.42 5.77 19.69
CA ALA A 144 -30.99 4.50 19.19
C ALA A 144 -29.96 3.58 18.52
N ARG A 145 -28.95 4.18 17.86
CA ARG A 145 -27.83 3.45 17.22
C ARG A 145 -27.03 2.60 18.21
N PHE A 146 -26.78 3.13 19.41
CA PHE A 146 -26.04 2.44 20.45
C PHE A 146 -26.86 1.29 21.03
N TYR A 147 -28.18 1.45 21.20
CA TYR A 147 -29.07 0.39 21.63
C TYR A 147 -29.16 -0.75 20.62
N LYS A 148 -29.29 -0.43 19.33
CA LYS A 148 -29.28 -1.43 18.27
C LYS A 148 -27.95 -2.19 18.21
N GLY A 149 -26.82 -1.47 18.28
CA GLY A 149 -25.49 -2.05 18.31
C GLY A 149 -25.27 -2.94 19.54
N ALA A 150 -25.69 -2.48 20.73
CA ALA A 150 -25.62 -3.24 21.97
C ALA A 150 -26.45 -4.53 21.93
N TYR A 151 -27.68 -4.47 21.42
CA TYR A 151 -28.55 -5.65 21.27
C TYR A 151 -27.88 -6.73 20.41
N HIS A 152 -27.35 -6.34 19.23
CA HIS A 152 -26.64 -7.27 18.36
C HIS A 152 -25.35 -7.82 19.00
N ALA A 153 -24.59 -6.98 19.72
CA ALA A 153 -23.36 -7.39 20.39
C ALA A 153 -23.63 -8.41 21.53
N ILE A 154 -24.68 -8.19 22.31
CA ILE A 154 -25.11 -9.11 23.41
C ILE A 154 -25.63 -10.43 22.84
N LYS A 155 -26.50 -10.37 21.81
CA LYS A 155 -27.05 -11.56 21.15
C LYS A 155 -25.97 -12.50 20.64
N THR A 156 -24.83 -11.95 20.23
CA THR A 156 -23.72 -12.69 19.65
C THR A 156 -22.55 -12.93 20.61
N LYS A 157 -22.78 -12.65 21.91
CA LYS A 157 -21.77 -12.82 22.99
C LYS A 157 -20.42 -12.12 22.73
N ALA A 158 -20.45 -11.01 21.99
CA ALA A 158 -19.27 -10.21 21.68
C ALA A 158 -19.53 -8.73 22.07
N PRO A 159 -19.46 -8.39 23.37
CA PRO A 159 -19.73 -7.04 23.84
C PRO A 159 -18.74 -6.04 23.19
N ASN A 160 -19.28 -4.90 22.81
CA ASN A 160 -18.56 -3.83 22.13
C ASN A 160 -18.79 -2.47 22.82
N MET A 161 -18.24 -1.41 22.22
CA MET A 161 -18.43 -0.04 22.69
C MET A 161 -19.91 0.34 22.89
N ASP A 162 -20.80 -0.10 21.99
CA ASP A 162 -22.21 0.26 22.03
C ASP A 162 -22.88 -0.24 23.31
N VAL A 163 -22.43 -1.42 23.82
CA VAL A 163 -22.88 -1.96 25.10
C VAL A 163 -22.49 -1.06 26.27
N LEU A 164 -21.22 -0.60 26.29
CA LEU A 164 -20.73 0.29 27.35
C LEU A 164 -21.49 1.61 27.37
N VAL A 165 -21.68 2.22 26.20
CA VAL A 165 -22.41 3.48 26.04
C VAL A 165 -23.89 3.32 26.43
N ALA A 166 -24.55 2.28 25.91
CA ALA A 166 -25.96 2.03 26.21
C ALA A 166 -26.20 1.80 27.71
N ILE A 167 -25.36 1.00 28.37
CA ILE A 167 -25.49 0.76 29.82
C ILE A 167 -25.21 2.06 30.60
N GLY A 168 -24.10 2.75 30.33
CA GLY A 168 -23.70 3.94 31.05
C GLY A 168 -24.71 5.08 30.92
N THR A 169 -25.15 5.38 29.70
CA THR A 169 -26.13 6.46 29.48
C THR A 169 -27.51 6.12 30.02
N SER A 170 -27.95 4.85 29.90
CA SER A 170 -29.23 4.41 30.48
C SER A 170 -29.23 4.45 31.98
N ALA A 171 -28.11 4.08 32.62
CA ALA A 171 -28.00 4.13 34.09
C ALA A 171 -28.07 5.59 34.59
N ALA A 172 -27.35 6.53 33.95
CA ALA A 172 -27.42 7.95 34.29
C ALA A 172 -28.83 8.54 34.07
N PHE A 173 -29.49 8.17 32.96
CA PHE A 173 -30.84 8.59 32.64
C PHE A 173 -31.90 8.05 33.63
N ALA A 174 -31.82 6.77 33.95
CA ALA A 174 -32.73 6.13 34.90
C ALA A 174 -32.54 6.69 36.33
N LEU A 175 -31.30 6.93 36.76
CA LEU A 175 -31.02 7.57 38.03
C LEU A 175 -31.63 8.97 38.09
N SER A 176 -31.56 9.73 37.03
CA SER A 176 -32.16 11.06 36.95
C SER A 176 -33.69 11.05 37.06
N ILE A 177 -34.35 10.06 36.43
CA ILE A 177 -35.77 9.86 36.57
C ILE A 177 -36.12 9.54 38.04
N TYR A 178 -35.34 8.63 38.65
CA TYR A 178 -35.58 8.25 40.05
C TYR A 178 -35.42 9.42 41.00
N ASN A 179 -34.34 10.21 40.88
CA ASN A 179 -34.06 11.35 41.74
C ASN A 179 -35.04 12.50 41.51
N GLY A 180 -35.38 12.83 40.28
CA GLY A 180 -36.20 13.97 39.91
C GLY A 180 -37.70 13.77 40.21
N PHE A 181 -38.23 12.52 40.10
CA PHE A 181 -39.68 12.27 40.16
C PHE A 181 -40.10 11.42 41.35
N PHE A 182 -39.22 10.58 41.91
CA PHE A 182 -39.59 9.65 43.01
C PHE A 182 -38.97 10.05 44.34
N ARG A 183 -37.74 10.59 44.36
CA ARG A 183 -37.02 10.95 45.58
C ARG A 183 -37.18 12.41 45.98
N GLY A 184 -37.59 13.26 45.03
CA GLY A 184 -37.82 14.69 45.27
C GLY A 184 -36.49 15.48 45.49
N HIS A 185 -35.37 14.96 45.00
CA HIS A 185 -34.07 15.64 45.02
C HIS A 185 -33.69 16.19 43.66
N PRO A 186 -34.25 17.36 43.23
CA PRO A 186 -34.02 17.94 41.89
C PRO A 186 -32.58 18.47 41.69
N GLN A 187 -31.72 18.40 42.68
CA GLN A 187 -30.34 18.84 42.61
C GLN A 187 -29.36 17.76 42.08
N ASP A 188 -29.80 16.47 42.13
CA ASP A 188 -28.95 15.32 41.77
C ASP A 188 -29.43 14.70 40.43
N LEU A 189 -29.53 15.54 39.41
CA LEU A 189 -29.91 15.11 38.06
C LEU A 189 -28.67 14.87 37.19
N TYR A 190 -28.71 13.90 36.31
CA TYR A 190 -27.65 13.49 35.39
C TYR A 190 -28.15 13.33 33.94
N PHE A 191 -29.31 13.93 33.61
CA PHE A 191 -29.84 13.95 32.24
C PHE A 191 -28.89 14.61 31.25
N GLU A 192 -28.24 15.72 31.68
CA GLU A 192 -27.24 16.42 30.89
C GLU A 192 -26.02 15.52 30.67
N SER A 193 -25.58 14.74 31.67
CA SER A 193 -24.45 13.83 31.54
C SER A 193 -24.73 12.75 30.50
N SER A 194 -25.93 12.12 30.52
CA SER A 194 -26.34 11.12 29.54
C SER A 194 -26.33 11.71 28.13
N SER A 195 -26.97 12.87 27.93
CA SER A 195 -27.05 13.56 26.63
C SER A 195 -25.68 14.00 26.12
N MET A 196 -24.83 14.49 27.02
CA MET A 196 -23.49 14.95 26.70
C MET A 196 -22.57 13.82 26.24
N ILE A 197 -22.64 12.65 26.92
CA ILE A 197 -21.88 11.47 26.52
C ILE A 197 -22.27 11.06 25.09
N ILE A 198 -23.56 10.98 24.76
CA ILE A 198 -24.04 10.62 23.42
C ILE A 198 -23.55 11.65 22.38
N THR A 199 -23.68 12.95 22.67
CA THR A 199 -23.28 14.02 21.79
C THR A 199 -21.75 14.01 21.53
N LEU A 200 -20.93 13.86 22.55
CA LEU A 200 -19.46 13.82 22.43
C LEU A 200 -18.99 12.57 21.68
N ILE A 201 -19.59 11.42 21.91
CA ILE A 201 -19.28 10.20 21.17
C ILE A 201 -19.69 10.37 19.71
N LEU A 202 -20.86 10.96 19.43
CA LEU A 202 -21.31 11.22 18.08
C LEU A 202 -20.42 12.21 17.36
N LEU A 203 -19.96 13.28 18.05
CA LEU A 203 -18.98 14.22 17.53
C LEU A 203 -17.66 13.50 17.18
N GLY A 204 -17.15 12.67 18.08
CA GLY A 204 -15.96 11.86 17.83
C GLY A 204 -16.12 10.98 16.58
N LYS A 205 -17.25 10.30 16.42
CA LYS A 205 -17.60 9.48 15.26
C LYS A 205 -17.70 10.29 13.97
N TYR A 206 -18.33 11.46 14.02
CA TYR A 206 -18.42 12.35 12.85
C TYR A 206 -17.04 12.85 12.39
N LEU A 207 -16.20 13.27 13.35
CA LEU A 207 -14.83 13.67 13.06
C LEU A 207 -14.01 12.50 12.49
N GLU A 208 -14.16 11.30 13.04
CA GLU A 208 -13.56 10.07 12.55
C GLU A 208 -13.92 9.79 11.09
N HIS A 209 -15.22 9.79 10.75
CA HIS A 209 -15.67 9.53 9.38
C HIS A 209 -15.22 10.61 8.39
N THR A 210 -15.30 11.89 8.78
CA THR A 210 -14.83 13.00 7.94
C THR A 210 -13.34 12.87 7.64
N ALA A 211 -12.59 12.46 8.59
CA ALA A 211 -11.17 12.33 8.48
C ALA A 211 -10.75 11.08 7.70
N LYS A 212 -11.42 9.94 7.85
CA LYS A 212 -11.26 8.76 6.98
C LYS A 212 -11.48 9.14 5.50
N THR A 213 -12.51 9.95 5.23
CA THR A 213 -12.78 10.42 3.86
C THR A 213 -11.64 11.28 3.30
N LYS A 214 -11.01 12.13 4.13
CA LYS A 214 -9.84 12.92 3.72
C LYS A 214 -8.57 12.09 3.55
N THR A 215 -8.43 11.00 4.28
CA THR A 215 -7.26 10.12 4.23
C THR A 215 -7.24 9.27 2.94
N GLY A 216 -8.40 8.94 2.37
CA GLY A 216 -8.53 8.25 1.08
C GLY A 216 -8.24 9.11 -0.17
N ASN A 217 -7.76 10.35 -0.01
CA ASN A 217 -7.52 11.25 -1.14
C ASN A 217 -6.41 10.79 -2.09
N ALA A 218 -5.45 9.96 -1.66
CA ALA A 218 -4.39 9.46 -2.53
C ALA A 218 -4.97 8.62 -3.69
N ILE A 219 -5.88 7.68 -3.38
CA ILE A 219 -6.56 6.89 -4.43
C ILE A 219 -7.42 7.77 -5.32
N LYS A 220 -8.15 8.73 -4.74
CA LYS A 220 -8.95 9.68 -5.54
C LYS A 220 -8.09 10.52 -6.49
N GLN A 221 -6.89 10.91 -6.07
CA GLN A 221 -5.94 11.60 -6.93
C GLN A 221 -5.48 10.70 -8.08
N LEU A 222 -5.13 9.43 -7.83
CA LEU A 222 -4.80 8.48 -8.88
C LEU A 222 -5.99 8.24 -9.82
N MET A 223 -7.20 8.06 -9.29
CA MET A 223 -8.41 7.92 -10.11
C MET A 223 -8.72 9.17 -10.95
N SER A 224 -8.34 10.37 -10.47
CA SER A 224 -8.54 11.61 -11.24
C SER A 224 -7.59 11.74 -12.44
N LEU A 225 -6.58 10.87 -12.55
CA LEU A 225 -5.70 10.76 -13.71
C LEU A 225 -6.31 9.95 -14.85
N GLN A 226 -7.43 9.27 -14.62
CA GLN A 226 -8.16 8.61 -15.71
C GLN A 226 -8.94 9.64 -16.52
N THR A 227 -8.68 9.69 -17.82
CA THR A 227 -9.47 10.51 -18.75
C THR A 227 -10.84 9.89 -18.96
N LYS A 228 -11.81 10.72 -19.27
CA LYS A 228 -13.18 10.24 -19.57
C LYS A 228 -13.40 10.02 -21.06
N THR A 229 -12.58 10.64 -21.91
CA THR A 229 -12.71 10.60 -23.36
C THR A 229 -11.34 10.49 -23.99
N ALA A 230 -11.31 9.95 -25.21
CA ALA A 230 -10.11 9.84 -26.04
C ALA A 230 -10.41 10.33 -27.47
N GLN A 231 -9.39 10.88 -28.15
CA GLN A 231 -9.45 11.22 -29.58
C GLN A 231 -8.96 10.02 -30.38
N VAL A 232 -9.89 9.35 -31.06
CA VAL A 232 -9.65 8.11 -31.78
C VAL A 232 -9.70 8.35 -33.28
N ILE A 233 -8.79 7.76 -34.06
CA ILE A 233 -8.84 7.75 -35.52
C ILE A 233 -9.49 6.45 -35.96
N ARG A 234 -10.73 6.53 -36.47
CA ARG A 234 -11.41 5.40 -37.11
C ARG A 234 -11.77 5.78 -38.53
N ASN A 235 -11.46 4.91 -39.49
CA ASN A 235 -11.72 5.15 -40.92
C ASN A 235 -11.14 6.48 -41.45
N GLY A 236 -9.99 6.90 -40.93
CA GLY A 236 -9.30 8.15 -41.32
C GLY A 236 -9.94 9.44 -40.83
N LYS A 237 -10.88 9.35 -39.88
CA LYS A 237 -11.49 10.51 -39.22
C LYS A 237 -11.22 10.48 -37.74
N GLU A 238 -10.96 11.67 -37.16
CA GLU A 238 -10.87 11.85 -35.72
C GLU A 238 -12.28 11.91 -35.11
N GLU A 239 -12.51 11.11 -34.09
CA GLU A 239 -13.77 11.07 -33.32
C GLU A 239 -13.45 11.08 -31.83
N THR A 240 -14.25 11.80 -31.03
CA THR A 240 -14.14 11.79 -29.58
C THR A 240 -15.03 10.67 -29.05
N LEU A 241 -14.43 9.66 -28.43
CA LEU A 241 -15.14 8.54 -27.82
C LEU A 241 -15.02 8.56 -26.29
N ALA A 242 -16.00 7.96 -25.62
CA ALA A 242 -15.85 7.67 -24.18
C ALA A 242 -14.73 6.62 -24.00
N ILE A 243 -13.99 6.70 -22.91
CA ILE A 243 -12.85 5.79 -22.69
C ILE A 243 -13.27 4.31 -22.63
N GLU A 244 -14.50 4.04 -22.23
CA GLU A 244 -15.08 2.70 -22.18
C GLU A 244 -15.35 2.10 -23.56
N GLU A 245 -15.38 2.93 -24.61
CA GLU A 245 -15.61 2.53 -26.01
C GLU A 245 -14.31 2.31 -26.80
N VAL A 246 -13.17 2.66 -26.18
CA VAL A 246 -11.84 2.46 -26.76
C VAL A 246 -11.46 0.99 -26.62
N VAL A 247 -10.94 0.41 -27.71
CA VAL A 247 -10.51 -1.00 -27.76
C VAL A 247 -9.05 -1.13 -28.15
N VAL A 248 -8.45 -2.27 -27.82
CA VAL A 248 -7.07 -2.60 -28.22
C VAL A 248 -6.96 -2.57 -29.76
N GLY A 249 -5.93 -1.90 -30.25
CA GLY A 249 -5.68 -1.67 -31.67
C GLY A 249 -6.25 -0.34 -32.21
N ASP A 250 -7.02 0.42 -31.42
CA ASP A 250 -7.43 1.77 -31.81
C ASP A 250 -6.21 2.71 -31.88
N GLN A 251 -6.24 3.62 -32.85
CA GLN A 251 -5.22 4.67 -32.98
C GLN A 251 -5.71 5.95 -32.31
N LEU A 252 -4.91 6.48 -31.37
CA LEU A 252 -5.22 7.69 -30.65
C LEU A 252 -4.30 8.85 -31.09
N VAL A 253 -4.85 10.06 -31.06
CA VAL A 253 -4.11 11.30 -31.24
C VAL A 253 -3.96 11.99 -29.90
N ILE A 254 -2.72 12.25 -29.50
CA ILE A 254 -2.39 12.92 -28.22
C ILE A 254 -1.67 14.23 -28.52
N ARG A 255 -2.32 15.34 -28.18
CA ARG A 255 -1.79 16.68 -28.38
C ARG A 255 -0.94 17.13 -27.19
N PRO A 256 -0.06 18.14 -27.39
CA PRO A 256 0.66 18.75 -26.27
C PRO A 256 -0.25 19.23 -25.16
N GLY A 257 0.08 18.89 -23.91
CA GLY A 257 -0.70 19.21 -22.70
C GLY A 257 -1.84 18.22 -22.42
N GLU A 258 -2.12 17.27 -23.32
CA GLU A 258 -3.17 16.26 -23.09
C GLU A 258 -2.66 15.09 -22.26
N GLN A 259 -3.57 14.50 -21.51
CA GLN A 259 -3.36 13.28 -20.76
C GLN A 259 -3.52 12.07 -21.70
N ILE A 260 -2.65 11.08 -21.54
CA ILE A 260 -2.69 9.82 -22.29
C ILE A 260 -3.87 8.98 -21.78
N PRO A 261 -4.83 8.58 -22.63
CA PRO A 261 -6.07 7.97 -22.18
C PRO A 261 -5.96 6.49 -21.80
N ALA A 262 -5.06 5.74 -22.45
CA ALA A 262 -4.88 4.30 -22.26
C ALA A 262 -3.41 3.93 -22.47
N ASP A 263 -3.02 2.71 -22.12
CA ASP A 263 -1.66 2.25 -22.40
C ASP A 263 -1.52 1.89 -23.88
N GLY A 264 -0.37 2.18 -24.44
CA GLY A 264 -0.14 1.93 -25.86
C GLY A 264 1.30 2.16 -26.30
N ARG A 265 1.52 2.12 -27.61
CA ARG A 265 2.81 2.26 -28.26
C ARG A 265 2.77 3.41 -29.26
N ILE A 266 3.82 4.21 -29.30
CA ILE A 266 3.93 5.31 -30.26
C ILE A 266 4.09 4.74 -31.68
N ILE A 267 3.19 5.14 -32.59
CA ILE A 267 3.29 4.82 -34.03
C ILE A 267 4.13 5.90 -34.73
N SER A 268 3.90 7.18 -34.39
CA SER A 268 4.60 8.30 -35.00
C SER A 268 4.61 9.53 -34.08
N GLY A 269 5.61 10.37 -34.25
CA GLY A 269 5.87 11.52 -33.40
C GLY A 269 6.90 11.22 -32.32
N SER A 270 7.40 12.27 -31.66
CA SER A 270 8.27 12.18 -30.48
C SER A 270 7.90 13.30 -29.51
N SER A 271 7.98 13.04 -28.23
CA SER A 271 7.67 14.01 -27.19
C SER A 271 8.29 13.62 -25.87
N ALA A 272 8.51 14.61 -25.00
CA ALA A 272 8.78 14.36 -23.59
C ALA A 272 7.46 14.09 -22.85
N ILE A 273 7.41 13.05 -22.05
CA ILE A 273 6.22 12.62 -21.28
C ILE A 273 6.48 12.81 -19.79
N ASP A 274 5.59 13.50 -19.14
CA ASP A 274 5.60 13.62 -17.68
C ASP A 274 4.95 12.36 -17.06
N GLU A 275 5.81 11.47 -16.56
CA GLU A 275 5.43 10.22 -15.89
C GLU A 275 5.51 10.35 -14.35
N SER A 276 5.72 11.56 -13.81
CA SER A 276 5.97 11.82 -12.39
C SER A 276 4.86 11.29 -11.47
N MET A 277 3.63 11.25 -11.94
CA MET A 277 2.49 10.74 -11.16
C MET A 277 2.49 9.21 -10.99
N LEU A 278 3.20 8.49 -11.86
CA LEU A 278 3.37 7.04 -11.79
C LEU A 278 4.72 6.64 -11.17
N THR A 279 5.80 7.27 -11.64
CA THR A 279 7.18 6.91 -11.25
C THR A 279 7.68 7.68 -10.03
N GLY A 280 7.11 8.84 -9.74
CA GLY A 280 7.60 9.79 -8.74
C GLY A 280 8.81 10.61 -9.20
N GLU A 281 9.28 10.43 -10.45
CA GLU A 281 10.41 11.18 -11.02
C GLU A 281 9.91 12.47 -11.67
N ASN A 282 10.53 13.61 -11.32
CA ASN A 282 10.06 14.93 -11.78
C ASN A 282 10.52 15.31 -13.19
N LEU A 283 11.47 14.57 -13.77
CA LEU A 283 11.99 14.87 -15.11
C LEU A 283 11.15 14.15 -16.16
N PRO A 284 10.60 14.86 -17.16
CA PRO A 284 9.92 14.24 -18.28
C PRO A 284 10.87 13.31 -19.06
N VAL A 285 10.33 12.18 -19.52
CA VAL A 285 11.07 11.16 -20.28
C VAL A 285 10.83 11.35 -21.76
N GLU A 286 11.89 11.45 -22.56
CA GLU A 286 11.75 11.49 -24.01
C GLU A 286 11.30 10.13 -24.55
N LYS A 287 10.25 10.14 -25.37
CA LYS A 287 9.66 8.98 -26.02
C LYS A 287 9.66 9.16 -27.53
N ASN A 288 10.05 8.10 -28.23
CA ASN A 288 10.16 8.01 -29.67
C ASN A 288 9.23 6.93 -30.23
N PRO A 289 9.07 6.81 -31.55
CA PRO A 289 8.34 5.69 -32.15
C PRO A 289 8.80 4.35 -31.58
N ASP A 290 7.84 3.45 -31.36
CA ASP A 290 7.95 2.15 -30.71
C ASP A 290 8.07 2.17 -29.16
N ASP A 291 8.23 3.32 -28.51
CA ASP A 291 8.22 3.40 -27.05
C ASP A 291 6.80 3.26 -26.48
N THR A 292 6.74 2.70 -25.28
CA THR A 292 5.48 2.52 -24.54
C THR A 292 5.04 3.80 -23.85
N LEU A 293 3.74 4.09 -23.94
CA LEU A 293 3.04 5.15 -23.22
C LEU A 293 2.09 4.56 -22.18
N PHE A 294 1.99 5.19 -21.03
CA PHE A 294 1.12 4.76 -19.95
C PHE A 294 -0.07 5.72 -19.78
N GLY A 295 -1.26 5.17 -19.63
CA GLY A 295 -2.47 5.93 -19.35
C GLY A 295 -2.35 6.76 -18.07
N GLY A 296 -2.81 8.03 -18.11
CA GLY A 296 -2.73 8.94 -16.97
C GLY A 296 -1.50 9.83 -16.94
N THR A 297 -0.47 9.57 -17.77
CA THR A 297 0.71 10.45 -17.95
C THR A 297 0.37 11.63 -18.86
N ILE A 298 1.21 12.67 -18.89
CA ILE A 298 0.92 13.91 -19.61
C ILE A 298 1.94 14.11 -20.74
N ASN A 299 1.42 14.28 -21.95
CA ASN A 299 2.22 14.67 -23.10
C ASN A 299 2.63 16.15 -23.01
N THR A 300 3.92 16.49 -23.11
CA THR A 300 4.36 17.86 -22.89
C THR A 300 4.42 18.72 -24.15
N ASN A 301 5.10 18.30 -25.22
CA ASN A 301 5.49 19.20 -26.31
C ASN A 301 5.26 18.69 -27.74
N GLY A 302 5.14 17.37 -27.97
CA GLY A 302 5.00 16.78 -29.30
C GLY A 302 3.56 16.35 -29.63
N LEU A 303 3.22 16.25 -30.92
CA LEU A 303 2.03 15.55 -31.37
C LEU A 303 2.37 14.06 -31.49
N LEU A 304 1.60 13.20 -30.81
CA LEU A 304 1.81 11.77 -30.86
C LEU A 304 0.63 11.05 -31.45
N HIS A 305 0.92 10.04 -32.25
CA HIS A 305 -0.05 9.01 -32.65
C HIS A 305 0.37 7.70 -31.97
N MET A 306 -0.55 7.09 -31.25
CA MET A 306 -0.29 5.83 -30.56
C MET A 306 -1.33 4.77 -30.90
N GLU A 307 -0.93 3.52 -30.85
CA GLU A 307 -1.81 2.35 -30.89
C GLU A 307 -2.08 1.85 -29.48
N VAL A 308 -3.34 1.63 -29.16
CA VAL A 308 -3.75 1.14 -27.83
C VAL A 308 -3.38 -0.33 -27.69
N THR A 309 -2.63 -0.65 -26.64
CA THR A 309 -2.23 -2.03 -26.29
C THR A 309 -3.02 -2.61 -25.13
N GLN A 310 -3.44 -1.76 -24.16
CA GLN A 310 -4.22 -2.19 -23.00
C GLN A 310 -5.30 -1.16 -22.65
N VAL A 311 -6.48 -1.66 -22.22
CA VAL A 311 -7.64 -0.83 -21.86
C VAL A 311 -8.26 -1.26 -20.54
N GLY A 312 -9.00 -0.35 -19.90
CA GLY A 312 -9.81 -0.63 -18.73
C GLY A 312 -8.98 -1.13 -17.53
N LYS A 313 -9.30 -2.31 -17.01
CA LYS A 313 -8.62 -2.89 -15.83
C LYS A 313 -7.20 -3.38 -16.10
N GLN A 314 -6.83 -3.54 -17.35
CA GLN A 314 -5.50 -4.03 -17.75
C GLN A 314 -4.46 -2.91 -17.80
N THR A 315 -4.87 -1.64 -17.82
CA THR A 315 -3.91 -0.52 -17.82
C THR A 315 -3.08 -0.48 -16.54
N VAL A 316 -1.82 -0.06 -16.65
CA VAL A 316 -0.90 0.07 -15.51
C VAL A 316 -1.50 0.95 -14.41
N LEU A 317 -2.14 2.08 -14.76
CA LEU A 317 -2.80 2.94 -13.78
C LEU A 317 -3.94 2.21 -13.04
N ALA A 318 -4.75 1.40 -13.73
CA ALA A 318 -5.81 0.63 -13.09
C ALA A 318 -5.25 -0.45 -12.15
N GLN A 319 -4.15 -1.11 -12.54
CA GLN A 319 -3.45 -2.08 -11.69
C GLN A 319 -2.85 -1.41 -10.45
N ILE A 320 -2.26 -0.22 -10.59
CA ILE A 320 -1.75 0.57 -9.45
C ILE A 320 -2.89 0.90 -8.48
N ILE A 321 -4.03 1.38 -8.98
CA ILE A 321 -5.20 1.68 -8.15
C ILE A 321 -5.66 0.42 -7.41
N GLN A 322 -5.74 -0.72 -8.10
CA GLN A 322 -6.13 -2.00 -7.50
C GLN A 322 -5.15 -2.44 -6.41
N MET A 323 -3.83 -2.38 -6.66
CA MET A 323 -2.82 -2.73 -5.66
C MET A 323 -2.94 -1.86 -4.40
N VAL A 324 -3.17 -0.55 -4.55
CA VAL A 324 -3.34 0.35 -3.40
C VAL A 324 -4.64 0.06 -2.65
N GLU A 325 -5.72 -0.29 -3.35
CA GLU A 325 -6.98 -0.72 -2.71
C GLU A 325 -6.81 -2.02 -1.92
N ASP A 326 -6.14 -3.01 -2.50
CA ASP A 326 -5.87 -4.30 -1.87
C ASP A 326 -4.95 -4.14 -0.65
N ALA A 327 -3.91 -3.29 -0.78
CA ALA A 327 -3.04 -2.94 0.33
C ALA A 327 -3.80 -2.33 1.52
N GLN A 328 -4.76 -1.45 1.24
CA GLN A 328 -5.61 -0.86 2.27
C GLN A 328 -6.60 -1.87 2.88
N GLY A 329 -6.96 -2.92 2.13
CA GLY A 329 -7.80 -4.01 2.60
C GLY A 329 -7.09 -5.00 3.53
N SER A 330 -5.77 -5.14 3.41
CA SER A 330 -4.98 -6.10 4.16
C SER A 330 -4.75 -5.70 5.63
N LYS A 331 -4.56 -6.69 6.52
CA LYS A 331 -4.27 -6.45 7.94
C LYS A 331 -2.79 -6.76 8.24
N ALA A 332 -2.10 -5.80 8.82
CA ALA A 332 -0.76 -6.02 9.35
C ALA A 332 -0.78 -6.92 10.61
N PRO A 333 0.29 -7.68 10.90
CA PRO A 333 0.43 -8.49 12.12
C PRO A 333 0.17 -7.70 13.40
N ILE A 334 0.69 -6.48 13.50
CA ILE A 334 0.46 -5.59 14.66
C ILE A 334 -1.03 -5.24 14.83
N GLN A 335 -1.81 -5.16 13.77
CA GLN A 335 -3.24 -4.94 13.84
C GLN A 335 -3.98 -6.16 14.41
N LYS A 336 -3.59 -7.38 14.01
CA LYS A 336 -4.16 -8.62 14.55
C LYS A 336 -3.96 -8.70 16.07
N ILE A 337 -2.81 -8.24 16.58
CA ILE A 337 -2.51 -8.15 18.01
C ILE A 337 -3.43 -7.12 18.70
N ALA A 338 -3.57 -5.93 18.13
CA ALA A 338 -4.43 -4.87 18.67
C ALA A 338 -5.90 -5.30 18.72
N ASP A 339 -6.40 -5.98 17.69
CA ASP A 339 -7.77 -6.51 17.63
C ASP A 339 -8.01 -7.56 18.73
N ARG A 340 -7.03 -8.46 18.98
CA ARG A 340 -7.12 -9.47 20.06
C ARG A 340 -7.17 -8.81 21.44
N ILE A 341 -6.33 -7.82 21.69
CA ILE A 341 -6.31 -7.07 22.95
C ILE A 341 -7.65 -6.36 23.15
N SER A 342 -8.19 -5.72 22.10
CA SER A 342 -9.51 -5.06 22.17
C SER A 342 -10.64 -6.01 22.53
N GLY A 343 -10.60 -7.26 22.04
CA GLY A 343 -11.60 -8.27 22.32
C GLY A 343 -11.66 -8.71 23.80
N ILE A 344 -10.49 -8.69 24.48
CA ILE A 344 -10.39 -9.05 25.92
C ILE A 344 -10.67 -7.83 26.81
N PHE A 345 -10.36 -6.63 26.31
CA PHE A 345 -10.44 -5.40 27.08
C PHE A 345 -11.86 -5.05 27.56
N VAL A 346 -12.86 -5.15 26.68
CA VAL A 346 -14.26 -4.80 27.01
C VAL A 346 -14.84 -5.65 28.13
N PRO A 347 -14.74 -6.99 28.14
CA PRO A 347 -15.12 -7.81 29.29
C PRO A 347 -14.43 -7.42 30.61
N ILE A 348 -13.12 -7.14 30.56
CA ILE A 348 -12.36 -6.72 31.76
C ILE A 348 -12.92 -5.41 32.30
N VAL A 349 -13.20 -4.45 31.45
CA VAL A 349 -13.77 -3.15 31.84
C VAL A 349 -15.13 -3.30 32.49
N LEU A 350 -16.00 -4.16 31.98
CA LEU A 350 -17.32 -4.46 32.61
C LEU A 350 -17.14 -4.98 34.04
N VAL A 351 -16.15 -5.85 34.25
CA VAL A 351 -15.84 -6.37 35.59
C VAL A 351 -15.32 -5.25 36.50
N ILE A 352 -14.39 -4.40 36.00
CA ILE A 352 -13.86 -3.26 36.76
C ILE A 352 -14.98 -2.28 37.14
N ALA A 353 -15.88 -1.95 36.21
CA ALA A 353 -17.00 -1.06 36.45
C ALA A 353 -17.95 -1.64 37.53
N PHE A 354 -18.21 -2.95 37.46
CA PHE A 354 -19.00 -3.64 38.48
C PHE A 354 -18.32 -3.65 39.86
N ILE A 355 -17.03 -3.93 39.91
CA ILE A 355 -16.24 -3.85 41.16
C ILE A 355 -16.27 -2.43 41.71
N THR A 356 -16.08 -1.40 40.85
CA THR A 356 -16.14 0.01 41.25
C THR A 356 -17.50 0.35 41.87
N LEU A 357 -18.62 -0.11 41.25
CA LEU A 357 -19.96 0.11 41.76
C LEU A 357 -20.11 -0.47 43.19
N ILE A 358 -19.73 -1.72 43.39
CA ILE A 358 -19.86 -2.40 44.68
C ILE A 358 -18.91 -1.80 45.72
N ALA A 359 -17.62 -1.61 45.39
CA ALA A 359 -16.63 -1.11 46.33
C ALA A 359 -16.95 0.31 46.79
N THR A 360 -17.27 1.24 45.85
CA THR A 360 -17.64 2.61 46.20
C THR A 360 -18.94 2.63 47.02
N GLY A 361 -19.96 1.85 46.63
CA GLY A 361 -21.24 1.78 47.37
C GLY A 361 -21.08 1.26 48.83
N LEU A 362 -20.23 0.26 49.04
CA LEU A 362 -19.92 -0.26 50.37
C LEU A 362 -19.07 0.66 51.22
N ILE A 363 -18.07 1.34 50.59
CA ILE A 363 -17.14 2.22 51.33
C ILE A 363 -17.81 3.54 51.68
N THR A 364 -18.58 4.14 50.76
CA THR A 364 -19.18 5.47 50.96
C THR A 364 -20.60 5.43 51.52
N GLY A 365 -21.29 4.29 51.38
CA GLY A 365 -22.72 4.20 51.63
C GLY A 365 -23.61 4.87 50.57
N ASP A 366 -22.99 5.57 49.60
CA ASP A 366 -23.69 6.33 48.57
C ASP A 366 -23.71 5.54 47.22
N TRP A 367 -24.83 4.90 46.92
CA TRP A 367 -25.01 4.12 45.72
C TRP A 367 -25.17 4.99 44.46
N GLN A 368 -25.53 6.28 44.61
CA GLN A 368 -25.60 7.23 43.48
C GLN A 368 -24.18 7.59 43.04
N LEU A 369 -23.34 7.95 43.99
CA LEU A 369 -21.93 8.21 43.70
C LEU A 369 -21.24 6.97 43.12
N ALA A 370 -21.52 5.78 43.64
CA ALA A 370 -20.99 4.54 43.15
C ALA A 370 -21.38 4.28 41.68
N LEU A 371 -22.66 4.57 41.35
CA LEU A 371 -23.13 4.43 39.95
C LEU A 371 -22.41 5.40 39.00
N ILE A 372 -22.20 6.63 39.43
CA ILE A 372 -21.51 7.66 38.61
C ILE A 372 -20.04 7.26 38.35
N HIS A 373 -19.34 6.77 39.37
CA HIS A 373 -17.96 6.28 39.20
C HIS A 373 -17.93 5.09 38.23
N SER A 374 -18.87 4.14 38.39
CA SER A 374 -18.99 3.00 37.49
C SER A 374 -19.27 3.43 36.04
N VAL A 375 -20.20 4.38 35.83
CA VAL A 375 -20.49 4.96 34.50
C VAL A 375 -19.27 5.68 33.94
N SER A 376 -18.52 6.43 34.74
CA SER A 376 -17.28 7.08 34.32
C SER A 376 -16.25 6.06 33.82
N VAL A 377 -16.10 4.93 34.52
CA VAL A 377 -15.24 3.80 34.09
C VAL A 377 -15.70 3.24 32.76
N LEU A 378 -17.01 2.99 32.57
CA LEU A 378 -17.56 2.47 31.30
C LEU A 378 -17.31 3.42 30.15
N VAL A 379 -17.45 4.71 30.36
CA VAL A 379 -17.29 5.75 29.33
C VAL A 379 -15.82 5.90 28.93
N ILE A 380 -14.90 6.11 29.90
CA ILE A 380 -13.47 6.34 29.57
C ILE A 380 -12.80 5.13 28.95
N ALA A 381 -13.30 3.95 29.22
CA ALA A 381 -12.72 2.70 28.76
C ALA A 381 -13.07 2.34 27.30
N CYS A 382 -13.79 3.18 26.57
CA CYS A 382 -14.04 2.91 25.15
C CYS A 382 -12.74 2.89 24.34
N PRO A 383 -12.36 1.77 23.71
CA PRO A 383 -11.15 1.68 22.89
C PRO A 383 -11.37 2.22 21.47
N CYS A 384 -12.06 3.37 21.33
CA CYS A 384 -12.49 3.91 20.04
C CYS A 384 -11.29 4.20 19.11
N ALA A 385 -10.22 4.80 19.65
CA ALA A 385 -9.01 5.13 18.89
C ALA A 385 -8.18 3.91 18.49
N LEU A 386 -8.26 2.80 19.25
CA LEU A 386 -7.45 1.60 19.04
C LEU A 386 -7.75 0.94 17.68
N GLY A 387 -9.03 0.85 17.31
CA GLY A 387 -9.45 0.26 16.03
C GLY A 387 -9.00 1.06 14.81
N LEU A 388 -8.60 2.33 14.99
CA LEU A 388 -8.14 3.22 13.93
C LEU A 388 -6.63 3.38 13.89
N ALA A 389 -5.94 3.07 14.98
CA ALA A 389 -4.53 3.37 15.17
C ALA A 389 -3.64 2.79 14.06
N THR A 390 -3.86 1.55 13.66
CA THR A 390 -3.09 0.85 12.65
C THR A 390 -3.62 1.11 11.24
N PRO A 391 -4.92 0.88 10.93
CA PRO A 391 -5.40 1.00 9.55
C PRO A 391 -5.22 2.40 8.96
N THR A 392 -5.41 3.45 9.77
CA THR A 392 -5.26 4.82 9.28
C THR A 392 -3.81 5.15 8.92
N ALA A 393 -2.85 4.68 9.72
CA ALA A 393 -1.43 4.89 9.42
C ALA A 393 -0.99 4.11 8.18
N ILE A 394 -1.46 2.85 7.99
CA ILE A 394 -1.21 2.06 6.80
C ILE A 394 -1.78 2.76 5.57
N MET A 395 -3.05 3.19 5.63
CA MET A 395 -3.72 3.85 4.52
C MET A 395 -3.00 5.15 4.09
N VAL A 396 -2.51 5.95 5.05
CA VAL A 396 -1.72 7.14 4.73
C VAL A 396 -0.35 6.74 4.19
N GLY A 397 0.33 5.77 4.81
CA GLY A 397 1.65 5.30 4.41
C GLY A 397 1.66 4.73 3.00
N THR A 398 0.75 3.79 2.68
CA THR A 398 0.62 3.22 1.33
C THR A 398 0.23 4.28 0.30
N GLY A 399 -0.64 5.23 0.67
CA GLY A 399 -1.01 6.34 -0.19
C GLY A 399 0.13 7.33 -0.45
N VAL A 400 1.01 7.55 0.53
CA VAL A 400 2.25 8.34 0.36
C VAL A 400 3.23 7.56 -0.53
N GLY A 401 3.38 6.27 -0.32
CA GLY A 401 4.19 5.38 -1.15
C GLY A 401 3.78 5.45 -2.61
N ALA A 402 2.50 5.21 -2.89
CA ALA A 402 1.96 5.19 -4.25
C ALA A 402 2.22 6.50 -5.01
N ARG A 403 2.09 7.66 -4.35
CA ARG A 403 2.42 8.97 -4.97
C ARG A 403 3.92 9.18 -5.26
N ASN A 404 4.78 8.36 -4.68
CA ASN A 404 6.22 8.37 -4.93
C ASN A 404 6.66 7.14 -5.73
N GLY A 405 5.75 6.49 -6.47
CA GLY A 405 6.05 5.33 -7.28
C GLY A 405 6.39 4.06 -6.46
N ILE A 406 6.04 4.01 -5.18
CA ILE A 406 6.28 2.86 -4.29
C ILE A 406 4.96 2.19 -3.99
N LEU A 407 4.69 1.05 -4.62
CA LEU A 407 3.45 0.29 -4.49
C LEU A 407 3.68 -0.87 -3.52
N ILE A 408 3.06 -0.80 -2.34
CA ILE A 408 3.18 -1.82 -1.29
C ILE A 408 1.90 -2.65 -1.27
N LYS A 409 1.97 -3.97 -1.44
CA LYS A 409 0.81 -4.86 -1.54
C LYS A 409 0.04 -5.07 -0.24
N GLY A 410 0.50 -4.56 0.87
CA GLY A 410 -0.26 -4.72 2.11
C GLY A 410 0.42 -4.22 3.37
N GLY A 411 -0.34 -4.25 4.45
CA GLY A 411 0.16 -3.90 5.78
C GLY A 411 1.22 -4.89 6.28
N GLU A 412 1.18 -6.14 5.84
CA GLU A 412 2.15 -7.17 6.18
C GLU A 412 3.50 -6.88 5.53
N ALA A 413 3.52 -6.60 4.22
CA ALA A 413 4.72 -6.20 3.50
C ALA A 413 5.33 -4.89 4.07
N LEU A 414 4.48 -3.91 4.42
CA LEU A 414 4.91 -2.67 5.04
C LEU A 414 5.56 -2.89 6.41
N GLU A 415 4.99 -3.77 7.24
CA GLU A 415 5.54 -4.11 8.56
C GLU A 415 6.85 -4.89 8.41
N ALA A 416 6.91 -5.87 7.48
CA ALA A 416 8.12 -6.65 7.20
C ALA A 416 9.25 -5.76 6.68
N ALA A 417 8.99 -4.84 5.74
CA ALA A 417 9.97 -3.90 5.19
C ALA A 417 10.58 -2.97 6.26
N ALA A 418 9.83 -2.64 7.32
CA ALA A 418 10.35 -1.86 8.43
C ALA A 418 11.39 -2.61 9.26
N HIS A 419 11.33 -3.94 9.26
CA HIS A 419 12.17 -4.82 10.07
C HIS A 419 13.36 -5.43 9.30
N LEU A 420 13.53 -5.10 8.02
CA LEU A 420 14.66 -5.57 7.24
C LEU A 420 15.99 -5.13 7.87
N ASP A 421 16.94 -6.07 7.95
CA ASP A 421 18.34 -5.88 8.33
C ASP A 421 19.31 -6.18 7.20
N SER A 422 18.84 -6.86 6.15
CA SER A 422 19.64 -7.26 5.00
C SER A 422 18.86 -7.01 3.70
N ILE A 423 19.59 -6.64 2.64
CA ILE A 423 19.03 -6.51 1.29
C ILE A 423 19.92 -7.21 0.29
N VAL A 424 19.34 -8.08 -0.52
CA VAL A 424 19.99 -8.74 -1.65
C VAL A 424 19.58 -8.00 -2.91
N LEU A 425 20.55 -7.52 -3.66
CA LEU A 425 20.37 -6.83 -4.93
C LEU A 425 20.78 -7.73 -6.08
N ASP A 426 19.89 -7.96 -7.03
CA ASP A 426 20.35 -8.50 -8.32
C ASP A 426 21.27 -7.49 -9.00
N LYS A 427 22.21 -7.99 -9.82
CA LYS A 427 23.10 -7.09 -10.56
C LYS A 427 22.37 -6.44 -11.74
N THR A 428 21.84 -7.28 -12.62
CA THR A 428 21.35 -6.87 -13.95
C THR A 428 20.01 -6.13 -13.84
N GLY A 429 19.89 -4.95 -14.46
CA GLY A 429 18.65 -4.15 -14.37
C GLY A 429 18.41 -3.49 -13.00
N THR A 430 19.09 -3.95 -11.93
CA THR A 430 18.96 -3.41 -10.58
C THR A 430 20.13 -2.49 -10.23
N ILE A 431 21.36 -3.03 -10.07
CA ILE A 431 22.58 -2.23 -9.86
C ILE A 431 23.04 -1.57 -11.17
N THR A 432 22.81 -2.26 -12.27
CA THR A 432 23.14 -1.81 -13.63
C THR A 432 21.87 -1.39 -14.39
N GLU A 433 22.06 -0.75 -15.57
CA GLU A 433 20.95 -0.27 -16.42
C GLU A 433 20.15 -1.42 -17.07
N GLY A 434 20.69 -2.66 -17.09
CA GLY A 434 20.11 -3.79 -17.79
C GLY A 434 20.23 -3.69 -19.32
N LYS A 435 20.98 -2.71 -19.80
CA LYS A 435 21.26 -2.47 -21.22
C LYS A 435 22.75 -2.62 -21.45
N SER A 436 23.14 -3.71 -22.06
CA SER A 436 24.54 -3.91 -22.47
C SER A 436 24.93 -2.88 -23.53
N LYS A 437 26.12 -2.31 -23.41
CA LYS A 437 26.70 -1.39 -24.40
C LYS A 437 28.12 -1.84 -24.76
N VAL A 438 28.49 -1.63 -26.01
CA VAL A 438 29.88 -1.82 -26.42
C VAL A 438 30.72 -0.74 -25.76
N THR A 439 31.77 -1.18 -25.03
CA THR A 439 32.71 -0.27 -24.33
C THR A 439 34.05 -0.18 -25.03
N ASP A 440 34.51 -1.24 -25.66
CA ASP A 440 35.81 -1.32 -26.31
C ASP A 440 35.72 -2.17 -27.58
N LEU A 441 36.50 -1.76 -28.55
CA LEU A 441 36.73 -2.49 -29.79
C LEU A 441 38.22 -2.53 -30.06
N VAL A 442 38.80 -3.71 -30.19
CA VAL A 442 40.19 -3.91 -30.57
C VAL A 442 40.22 -4.56 -31.96
N GLY A 443 40.60 -3.76 -32.96
CA GLY A 443 40.60 -4.16 -34.37
C GLY A 443 40.30 -3.00 -35.32
N SER A 444 40.26 -3.30 -36.61
CA SER A 444 39.96 -2.33 -37.64
C SER A 444 38.47 -1.97 -37.75
N LYS A 445 38.09 -0.95 -38.51
CA LYS A 445 36.68 -0.68 -38.84
C LYS A 445 35.99 -1.86 -39.54
N GLU A 446 36.77 -2.68 -40.24
CA GLU A 446 36.26 -3.89 -40.92
C GLU A 446 35.85 -4.94 -39.89
N VAL A 447 36.58 -5.10 -38.79
CA VAL A 447 36.19 -5.97 -37.65
C VAL A 447 34.82 -5.58 -37.12
N LEU A 448 34.57 -4.31 -36.91
CA LEU A 448 33.26 -3.82 -36.49
C LEU A 448 32.17 -4.14 -37.51
N SER A 449 32.44 -3.95 -38.80
CA SER A 449 31.46 -4.20 -39.87
C SER A 449 31.10 -5.70 -39.97
N ILE A 450 32.07 -6.56 -39.72
CA ILE A 450 31.84 -8.02 -39.72
C ILE A 450 31.02 -8.42 -38.48
N PHE A 451 31.38 -7.93 -37.25
CA PHE A 451 30.58 -8.11 -36.05
C PHE A 451 29.15 -7.62 -36.25
N TYR A 452 29.01 -6.40 -36.78
CA TYR A 452 27.71 -5.79 -37.02
C TYR A 452 26.84 -6.67 -37.97
N THR A 453 27.43 -7.15 -39.06
CA THR A 453 26.76 -8.00 -40.02
C THR A 453 26.31 -9.33 -39.40
N LEU A 454 27.21 -9.99 -38.64
CA LEU A 454 26.92 -11.26 -37.98
C LEU A 454 25.79 -11.12 -36.95
N GLU A 455 25.87 -10.08 -36.12
CA GLU A 455 24.96 -9.89 -34.99
C GLU A 455 23.57 -9.35 -35.42
N GLN A 456 23.41 -8.82 -36.63
CA GLN A 456 22.08 -8.46 -37.16
C GLN A 456 21.12 -9.67 -37.24
N ALA A 457 21.65 -10.88 -37.38
CA ALA A 457 20.88 -12.11 -37.39
C ALA A 457 20.70 -12.74 -36.00
N SER A 458 21.28 -12.10 -34.96
CA SER A 458 21.28 -12.62 -33.58
C SER A 458 20.18 -11.95 -32.74
N GLU A 459 19.43 -12.72 -31.99
CA GLU A 459 18.49 -12.21 -31.01
C GLU A 459 19.09 -11.98 -29.60
N HIS A 460 20.37 -12.31 -29.43
CA HIS A 460 21.05 -12.24 -28.14
C HIS A 460 21.21 -10.79 -27.68
N PRO A 461 21.04 -10.46 -26.37
CA PRO A 461 21.19 -9.09 -25.85
C PRO A 461 22.54 -8.44 -26.16
N LEU A 462 23.63 -9.24 -26.13
CA LEU A 462 24.97 -8.75 -26.51
C LEU A 462 25.03 -8.39 -28.00
N GLY A 463 24.37 -9.17 -28.85
CA GLY A 463 24.26 -8.88 -30.29
C GLY A 463 23.53 -7.57 -30.58
N LYS A 464 22.43 -7.32 -29.87
CA LYS A 464 21.71 -6.05 -29.98
C LYS A 464 22.59 -4.85 -29.65
N ALA A 465 23.41 -4.94 -28.58
CA ALA A 465 24.35 -3.89 -28.21
C ALA A 465 25.41 -3.62 -29.31
N ILE A 466 25.91 -4.69 -29.96
CA ILE A 466 26.87 -4.60 -31.06
C ILE A 466 26.21 -3.97 -32.29
N VAL A 467 24.98 -4.35 -32.60
CA VAL A 467 24.20 -3.80 -33.72
C VAL A 467 23.91 -2.31 -33.48
N GLU A 468 23.53 -1.90 -32.28
CA GLU A 468 23.30 -0.50 -31.94
C GLU A 468 24.58 0.31 -32.07
N TYR A 469 25.69 -0.20 -31.54
CA TYR A 469 27.00 0.43 -31.66
C TYR A 469 27.46 0.54 -33.14
N GLY A 470 27.27 -0.53 -33.96
CA GLY A 470 27.59 -0.53 -35.38
C GLY A 470 26.78 0.50 -36.15
N LYS A 471 25.49 0.68 -35.84
CA LYS A 471 24.65 1.76 -36.41
C LYS A 471 25.20 3.15 -36.08
N LEU A 472 25.56 3.39 -34.81
CA LEU A 472 26.10 4.68 -34.36
C LEU A 472 27.48 5.01 -35.00
N GLN A 473 28.27 3.98 -35.32
CA GLN A 473 29.57 4.13 -35.96
C GLN A 473 29.52 4.07 -37.49
N GLU A 474 28.31 4.02 -38.07
CA GLU A 474 28.08 3.89 -39.53
C GLU A 474 28.86 2.69 -40.14
N ALA A 475 28.84 1.54 -39.45
CA ALA A 475 29.49 0.32 -39.88
C ALA A 475 28.85 -0.21 -41.18
N ALA A 476 29.69 -0.70 -42.11
CA ALA A 476 29.20 -1.29 -43.34
C ALA A 476 28.50 -2.63 -43.11
N THR A 477 27.44 -2.91 -43.85
CA THR A 477 26.73 -4.20 -43.85
C THR A 477 27.17 -4.98 -45.08
N TYR A 478 27.42 -6.28 -44.90
CA TYR A 478 27.77 -7.21 -45.98
C TYR A 478 26.68 -8.26 -46.20
N ASP A 479 26.66 -8.86 -47.38
CA ASP A 479 25.85 -10.01 -47.61
C ASP A 479 26.40 -11.23 -46.88
N MET A 480 25.54 -11.86 -46.04
CA MET A 480 25.89 -13.03 -45.22
C MET A 480 25.07 -14.24 -45.61
N ILE A 481 25.73 -15.37 -45.71
CA ILE A 481 25.11 -16.70 -45.91
C ILE A 481 25.55 -17.66 -44.82
N ASP A 482 24.84 -18.77 -44.65
CA ASP A 482 25.15 -19.88 -43.73
C ASP A 482 25.28 -19.44 -42.25
N PHE A 483 24.40 -18.52 -41.80
CA PHE A 483 24.32 -18.14 -40.39
C PHE A 483 24.02 -19.34 -39.49
N THR A 484 24.80 -19.49 -38.43
CA THR A 484 24.61 -20.56 -37.44
C THR A 484 24.86 -20.01 -36.04
N ALA A 485 23.85 -20.15 -35.15
CA ALA A 485 23.99 -19.87 -33.73
C ALA A 485 24.52 -21.11 -32.99
N HIS A 486 25.54 -20.93 -32.14
CA HIS A 486 26.15 -21.97 -31.30
C HIS A 486 25.82 -21.65 -29.84
N PRO A 487 24.82 -22.34 -29.21
CA PRO A 487 24.37 -22.04 -27.86
C PRO A 487 25.51 -21.99 -26.85
N GLY A 488 25.67 -20.86 -26.11
CA GLY A 488 26.72 -20.65 -25.12
C GLY A 488 28.17 -20.48 -25.66
N ALA A 489 28.33 -20.47 -27.01
CA ALA A 489 29.66 -20.38 -27.63
C ALA A 489 29.80 -19.18 -28.60
N GLY A 490 28.69 -18.70 -29.20
CA GLY A 490 28.70 -17.58 -30.14
C GLY A 490 27.92 -17.85 -31.41
N ILE A 491 28.29 -17.18 -32.50
CA ILE A 491 27.63 -17.26 -33.81
C ILE A 491 28.68 -17.42 -34.92
N SER A 492 28.28 -17.90 -36.07
CA SER A 492 29.12 -17.95 -37.25
C SER A 492 28.33 -17.66 -38.52
N GLY A 493 28.99 -17.16 -39.55
CA GLY A 493 28.40 -16.89 -40.86
C GLY A 493 29.48 -16.70 -41.92
N THR A 494 29.11 -16.81 -43.17
CA THR A 494 30.03 -16.62 -44.31
C THR A 494 29.76 -15.26 -44.95
N ILE A 495 30.78 -14.41 -44.97
CA ILE A 495 30.73 -13.08 -45.56
C ILE A 495 31.82 -12.99 -46.63
N ASN A 496 31.46 -12.59 -47.85
CA ASN A 496 32.38 -12.48 -48.98
C ASN A 496 33.21 -13.76 -49.23
N GLY A 497 32.61 -14.94 -48.99
CA GLY A 497 33.26 -16.23 -49.16
C GLY A 497 34.23 -16.68 -48.07
N VAL A 498 34.35 -15.88 -46.99
CA VAL A 498 35.15 -16.20 -45.81
C VAL A 498 34.18 -16.52 -44.66
N ARG A 499 34.43 -17.61 -43.93
CA ARG A 499 33.66 -17.97 -42.75
C ARG A 499 34.23 -17.28 -41.51
N TYR A 500 33.38 -16.55 -40.82
CA TYR A 500 33.70 -15.84 -39.58
C TYR A 500 32.98 -16.44 -38.38
N PHE A 501 33.62 -16.35 -37.24
CA PHE A 501 33.12 -16.79 -35.94
C PHE A 501 33.18 -15.62 -34.97
N ALA A 502 32.04 -15.24 -34.40
CA ALA A 502 31.98 -14.29 -33.30
C ALA A 502 31.55 -15.04 -32.02
N GLY A 503 32.41 -15.06 -31.00
CA GLY A 503 32.08 -15.86 -29.81
C GLY A 503 33.09 -15.79 -28.66
N THR A 504 32.89 -16.72 -27.74
CA THR A 504 33.66 -16.81 -26.49
C THR A 504 35.03 -17.45 -26.70
N ARG A 505 35.96 -17.23 -25.73
CA ARG A 505 37.28 -17.91 -25.66
C ARG A 505 37.17 -19.42 -25.76
N LYS A 506 36.16 -20.03 -25.11
CA LYS A 506 35.92 -21.46 -25.17
C LYS A 506 35.74 -21.96 -26.62
N ARG A 507 35.04 -21.21 -27.45
CA ARG A 507 34.80 -21.56 -28.85
C ARG A 507 36.10 -21.51 -29.68
N LEU A 508 36.97 -20.54 -29.42
CA LEU A 508 38.27 -20.46 -30.10
C LEU A 508 39.14 -21.67 -29.80
N ILE A 509 39.14 -22.14 -28.54
CA ILE A 509 39.88 -23.34 -28.11
C ILE A 509 39.34 -24.57 -28.84
N GLU A 510 38.02 -24.73 -28.93
CA GLU A 510 37.37 -25.83 -29.67
C GLU A 510 37.73 -25.86 -31.15
N LEU A 511 37.91 -24.65 -31.74
CA LEU A 511 38.31 -24.50 -33.13
C LEU A 511 39.85 -24.57 -33.35
N ASN A 512 40.62 -24.75 -32.29
CA ASN A 512 42.09 -24.72 -32.28
C ASN A 512 42.70 -23.44 -32.88
N LEU A 513 42.02 -22.28 -32.69
CA LEU A 513 42.50 -20.99 -33.10
C LEU A 513 43.29 -20.32 -31.96
N SER A 514 44.54 -19.84 -32.30
CA SER A 514 45.32 -19.06 -31.34
C SER A 514 44.73 -17.64 -31.20
N PHE A 515 44.69 -17.16 -29.95
CA PHE A 515 44.29 -15.84 -29.57
C PHE A 515 45.34 -15.11 -28.73
N ASP A 516 46.63 -15.58 -28.81
CA ASP A 516 47.73 -15.07 -27.99
C ASP A 516 47.95 -13.57 -28.14
N GLU A 517 47.76 -13.01 -29.34
CA GLU A 517 47.89 -11.60 -29.64
C GLU A 517 46.85 -10.74 -28.88
N TYR A 518 45.68 -11.27 -28.67
CA TYR A 518 44.56 -10.56 -28.03
C TYR A 518 44.38 -10.96 -26.55
N GLN A 519 45.18 -11.93 -26.04
CA GLN A 519 44.97 -12.50 -24.72
C GLN A 519 45.17 -11.48 -23.61
N GLU A 520 46.20 -10.63 -23.69
CA GLU A 520 46.45 -9.62 -22.67
C GLU A 520 45.35 -8.58 -22.61
N HIS A 521 44.92 -8.04 -23.76
CA HIS A 521 43.80 -7.12 -23.84
C HIS A 521 42.49 -7.73 -23.35
N ALA A 522 42.21 -8.96 -23.72
CA ALA A 522 41.01 -9.64 -23.29
C ALA A 522 40.99 -9.85 -21.75
N LEU A 523 42.14 -10.24 -21.15
CA LEU A 523 42.26 -10.35 -19.72
C LEU A 523 42.09 -9.04 -18.98
N GLU A 524 42.64 -7.94 -19.49
CA GLU A 524 42.46 -6.61 -18.91
C GLU A 524 40.98 -6.18 -18.92
N LEU A 525 40.28 -6.41 -20.03
CA LEU A 525 38.88 -6.07 -20.18
C LEU A 525 37.98 -6.95 -19.30
N GLU A 526 38.26 -8.27 -19.23
CA GLU A 526 37.58 -9.20 -18.34
C GLU A 526 37.82 -8.83 -16.86
N GLN A 527 39.01 -8.40 -16.48
CA GLN A 527 39.32 -7.90 -15.13
C GLN A 527 38.53 -6.62 -14.78
N GLN A 528 38.13 -5.85 -15.79
CA GLN A 528 37.26 -4.69 -15.61
C GLN A 528 35.75 -5.07 -15.51
N GLY A 529 35.44 -6.37 -15.55
CA GLY A 529 34.05 -6.86 -15.47
C GLY A 529 33.30 -6.84 -16.79
N LYS A 530 33.99 -6.74 -17.93
CA LYS A 530 33.39 -6.71 -19.25
C LYS A 530 33.30 -8.12 -19.85
N THR A 531 32.29 -8.33 -20.68
CA THR A 531 32.16 -9.55 -21.48
C THR A 531 32.90 -9.37 -22.80
N VAL A 532 33.91 -10.18 -23.05
CA VAL A 532 34.73 -10.12 -24.26
C VAL A 532 34.25 -11.14 -25.27
N MET A 533 34.01 -10.71 -26.49
CA MET A 533 33.71 -11.54 -27.65
C MET A 533 34.82 -11.38 -28.67
N PHE A 534 35.30 -12.49 -29.20
CA PHE A 534 36.34 -12.55 -30.22
C PHE A 534 35.74 -12.71 -31.59
N LEU A 535 36.33 -12.07 -32.58
CA LEU A 535 36.08 -12.32 -34.00
C LEU A 535 37.25 -13.09 -34.59
N ALA A 536 36.96 -14.18 -35.24
CA ALA A 536 37.95 -15.00 -35.92
C ALA A 536 37.50 -15.35 -37.33
N ASP A 537 38.43 -15.49 -38.23
CA ASP A 537 38.27 -16.18 -39.50
C ASP A 537 38.65 -17.68 -39.33
N GLU A 538 38.77 -18.43 -40.42
CA GLU A 538 39.15 -19.84 -40.39
C GLU A 538 40.62 -20.07 -39.95
N LYS A 539 41.42 -19.01 -39.84
CA LYS A 539 42.89 -19.14 -39.62
C LYS A 539 43.35 -18.51 -38.31
N GLN A 540 42.76 -17.37 -37.94
CA GLN A 540 43.24 -16.56 -36.83
C GLN A 540 42.15 -15.69 -36.23
N VAL A 541 42.36 -15.20 -35.01
CA VAL A 541 41.56 -14.12 -34.42
C VAL A 541 41.95 -12.81 -35.04
N ILE A 542 40.98 -12.00 -35.47
CA ILE A 542 41.20 -10.74 -36.18
C ILE A 542 40.78 -9.53 -35.34
N GLY A 543 40.16 -9.74 -34.21
CA GLY A 543 39.77 -8.68 -33.27
C GLY A 543 38.89 -9.17 -32.14
N LEU A 544 38.60 -8.25 -31.24
CA LEU A 544 37.65 -8.48 -30.16
C LEU A 544 36.80 -7.25 -29.89
N ILE A 545 35.64 -7.50 -29.30
CA ILE A 545 34.71 -6.48 -28.83
C ILE A 545 34.36 -6.76 -27.37
N ALA A 546 34.34 -5.71 -26.54
CA ALA A 546 33.92 -5.83 -25.15
C ALA A 546 32.58 -5.13 -24.94
N VAL A 547 31.71 -5.83 -24.25
CA VAL A 547 30.37 -5.35 -23.93
C VAL A 547 30.20 -5.39 -22.41
N ALA A 548 29.66 -4.33 -21.85
CA ALA A 548 29.37 -4.27 -20.43
C ALA A 548 28.01 -3.65 -20.18
N ASP A 549 27.37 -4.12 -19.11
CA ASP A 549 26.18 -3.47 -18.57
C ASP A 549 26.63 -2.32 -17.65
N GLN A 550 26.13 -1.13 -17.92
CA GLN A 550 26.58 0.09 -17.23
C GLN A 550 26.00 0.16 -15.81
N ILE A 551 26.86 0.43 -14.83
CA ILE A 551 26.45 0.68 -13.46
C ILE A 551 25.65 2.00 -13.44
N LYS A 552 24.46 1.99 -12.80
CA LYS A 552 23.66 3.20 -12.61
C LYS A 552 24.45 4.26 -11.86
N LEU A 553 24.38 5.51 -12.30
CA LEU A 553 25.18 6.62 -11.74
C LEU A 553 24.97 6.79 -10.23
N GLU A 554 23.76 6.56 -9.76
CA GLU A 554 23.38 6.67 -8.35
C GLU A 554 23.68 5.41 -7.52
N ALA A 555 24.04 4.27 -8.13
CA ALA A 555 24.15 2.97 -7.45
C ALA A 555 25.06 3.02 -6.21
N LYS A 556 26.26 3.60 -6.36
CA LYS A 556 27.22 3.75 -5.25
C LYS A 556 26.63 4.56 -4.08
N GLN A 557 25.95 5.66 -4.39
CA GLN A 557 25.36 6.52 -3.37
C GLN A 557 24.15 5.83 -2.69
N ALA A 558 23.31 5.17 -3.46
CA ALA A 558 22.16 4.43 -2.95
C ALA A 558 22.59 3.28 -2.03
N ILE A 559 23.57 2.47 -2.45
CA ILE A 559 24.12 1.37 -1.62
C ILE A 559 24.70 1.91 -0.31
N LYS A 560 25.48 3.01 -0.38
CA LYS A 560 26.01 3.66 0.82
C LYS A 560 24.90 4.17 1.76
N GLN A 561 23.79 4.67 1.21
CA GLN A 561 22.64 5.09 2.02
C GLN A 561 21.95 3.90 2.69
N LEU A 562 21.83 2.75 2.03
CA LEU A 562 21.29 1.52 2.63
C LEU A 562 22.18 1.03 3.78
N GLN A 563 23.50 1.00 3.58
CA GLN A 563 24.47 0.65 4.62
C GLN A 563 24.42 1.60 5.82
N ASN A 564 24.30 2.92 5.57
CA ASN A 564 24.15 3.92 6.63
C ASN A 564 22.84 3.78 7.42
N LYS A 565 21.81 3.17 6.85
CA LYS A 565 20.55 2.81 7.54
C LYS A 565 20.67 1.51 8.34
N GLY A 566 21.86 0.91 8.41
CA GLY A 566 22.15 -0.31 9.17
C GLY A 566 21.75 -1.61 8.45
N LEU A 567 21.72 -1.58 7.12
CA LEU A 567 21.40 -2.76 6.30
C LEU A 567 22.70 -3.42 5.81
N ASP A 568 22.77 -4.74 5.89
CA ASP A 568 23.77 -5.52 5.19
C ASP A 568 23.37 -5.65 3.71
N VAL A 569 24.17 -5.11 2.81
CA VAL A 569 23.89 -5.12 1.37
C VAL A 569 24.65 -6.25 0.71
N PHE A 570 23.92 -7.15 0.05
CA PHE A 570 24.47 -8.28 -0.71
C PHE A 570 24.20 -8.06 -2.20
N MET A 571 25.11 -8.51 -3.04
CA MET A 571 24.95 -8.57 -4.49
C MET A 571 24.88 -10.02 -4.95
N LEU A 572 23.95 -10.30 -5.87
CA LEU A 572 23.74 -11.62 -6.44
C LEU A 572 23.81 -11.52 -7.97
N THR A 573 24.61 -12.36 -8.61
CA THR A 573 24.84 -12.32 -10.06
C THR A 573 25.24 -13.68 -10.63
N GLY A 574 24.86 -13.92 -11.89
CA GLY A 574 25.35 -15.07 -12.67
C GLY A 574 26.75 -14.86 -13.27
N ASP A 575 27.34 -13.66 -13.14
CA ASP A 575 28.68 -13.38 -13.67
C ASP A 575 29.75 -14.17 -12.93
N ASN A 576 30.93 -14.28 -13.58
CA ASN A 576 32.09 -14.87 -12.93
C ASN A 576 32.52 -14.01 -11.71
N LYS A 577 33.23 -14.67 -10.80
CA LYS A 577 33.64 -14.09 -9.52
C LYS A 577 34.46 -12.79 -9.68
N LEU A 578 35.39 -12.73 -10.64
CA LEU A 578 36.25 -11.57 -10.85
C LEU A 578 35.44 -10.32 -11.30
N ALA A 579 34.54 -10.49 -12.26
CA ALA A 579 33.64 -9.45 -12.72
C ALA A 579 32.73 -8.95 -11.60
N ALA A 580 32.14 -9.87 -10.83
CA ALA A 580 31.29 -9.55 -9.70
C ALA A 580 32.02 -8.76 -8.61
N GLU A 581 33.23 -9.17 -8.21
CA GLU A 581 34.05 -8.46 -7.22
C GLU A 581 34.45 -7.06 -7.70
N THR A 582 34.75 -6.92 -9.00
CA THR A 582 35.07 -5.62 -9.60
C THR A 582 33.90 -4.63 -9.53
N ILE A 583 32.70 -5.06 -9.90
CA ILE A 583 31.48 -4.26 -9.81
C ILE A 583 31.17 -3.96 -8.34
N GLY A 584 31.21 -4.95 -7.46
CA GLY A 584 30.98 -4.77 -6.03
C GLY A 584 31.91 -3.72 -5.40
N LYS A 585 33.19 -3.74 -5.74
CA LYS A 585 34.16 -2.74 -5.31
C LYS A 585 33.83 -1.33 -5.80
N GLN A 586 33.38 -1.19 -7.05
CA GLN A 586 33.00 0.11 -7.63
C GLN A 586 31.79 0.72 -6.90
N VAL A 587 30.81 -0.11 -6.53
CA VAL A 587 29.59 0.33 -5.85
C VAL A 587 29.70 0.33 -4.32
N GLY A 588 30.80 -0.23 -3.76
CA GLY A 588 31.07 -0.22 -2.31
C GLY A 588 30.44 -1.36 -1.52
N ILE A 589 30.27 -2.53 -2.14
CA ILE A 589 29.85 -3.78 -1.49
C ILE A 589 31.10 -4.59 -1.07
N ASP A 590 31.10 -5.11 0.16
CA ASP A 590 32.17 -5.98 0.66
C ASP A 590 32.24 -7.28 -0.19
N PRO A 591 33.44 -7.73 -0.62
CA PRO A 591 33.59 -9.00 -1.35
C PRO A 591 32.94 -10.21 -0.67
N LYS A 592 32.84 -10.23 0.66
CA LYS A 592 32.15 -11.30 1.41
C LYS A 592 30.63 -11.32 1.21
N HIS A 593 30.06 -10.22 0.75
CA HIS A 593 28.63 -10.04 0.48
C HIS A 593 28.30 -10.19 -1.01
N ILE A 594 29.20 -10.79 -1.80
CA ILE A 594 29.02 -11.01 -3.23
C ILE A 594 28.82 -12.50 -3.48
N PHE A 595 27.69 -12.86 -4.07
CA PHE A 595 27.36 -14.18 -4.56
C PHE A 595 27.46 -14.17 -6.09
N ALA A 596 28.54 -14.75 -6.60
CA ALA A 596 28.83 -14.84 -8.03
C ALA A 596 28.53 -16.24 -8.57
N GLU A 597 28.44 -16.39 -9.91
CA GLU A 597 28.22 -17.65 -10.62
C GLU A 597 26.93 -18.37 -10.21
N VAL A 598 25.90 -17.59 -9.83
CA VAL A 598 24.63 -18.10 -9.34
C VAL A 598 23.69 -18.36 -10.51
N LEU A 599 23.20 -19.60 -10.63
CA LEU A 599 22.19 -19.94 -11.61
C LEU A 599 20.82 -19.30 -11.23
N PRO A 600 19.96 -18.97 -12.20
CA PRO A 600 18.66 -18.40 -11.92
C PRO A 600 17.81 -19.19 -10.92
N GLU A 601 17.84 -20.53 -11.01
CA GLU A 601 17.16 -21.48 -10.11
C GLU A 601 17.72 -21.49 -8.70
N ASP A 602 18.99 -21.13 -8.51
CA ASP A 602 19.67 -21.14 -7.20
C ASP A 602 19.55 -19.81 -6.44
N LYS A 603 19.06 -18.74 -7.07
CA LYS A 603 18.93 -17.41 -6.42
C LYS A 603 18.13 -17.47 -5.13
N ALA A 604 17.03 -18.23 -5.12
CA ALA A 604 16.18 -18.42 -3.95
C ALA A 604 16.92 -19.10 -2.79
N ALA A 605 17.83 -20.05 -3.09
CA ALA A 605 18.59 -20.77 -2.06
C ALA A 605 19.55 -19.86 -1.27
N TYR A 606 20.10 -18.81 -1.91
CA TYR A 606 20.92 -17.82 -1.21
C TYR A 606 20.10 -16.92 -0.28
N VAL A 607 18.90 -16.54 -0.68
CA VAL A 607 17.95 -15.81 0.18
C VAL A 607 17.59 -16.69 1.39
N GLU A 608 17.22 -17.94 1.16
CA GLU A 608 16.90 -18.91 2.23
C GLU A 608 18.05 -19.12 3.21
N LYS A 609 19.29 -19.17 2.70
CA LYS A 609 20.49 -19.29 3.53
C LYS A 609 20.62 -18.12 4.50
N LEU A 610 20.48 -16.90 4.02
CA LEU A 610 20.54 -15.70 4.87
C LEU A 610 19.41 -15.67 5.91
N GLN A 611 18.20 -16.11 5.53
CA GLN A 611 17.09 -16.25 6.48
C GLN A 611 17.36 -17.31 7.56
N LYS A 612 17.98 -18.45 7.21
CA LYS A 612 18.40 -19.49 8.17
C LYS A 612 19.47 -18.97 9.13
N ASP A 613 20.31 -18.03 8.71
CA ASP A 613 21.27 -17.32 9.56
C ASP A 613 20.60 -16.28 10.48
N GLY A 614 19.27 -16.20 10.47
CA GLY A 614 18.46 -15.34 11.35
C GLY A 614 18.26 -13.93 10.83
N LYS A 615 18.63 -13.63 9.58
CA LYS A 615 18.47 -12.32 8.97
C LYS A 615 17.04 -12.12 8.42
N LYS A 616 16.60 -10.86 8.47
CA LYS A 616 15.38 -10.40 7.78
C LYS A 616 15.76 -9.84 6.41
N VAL A 617 15.47 -10.59 5.37
CA VAL A 617 16.02 -10.40 4.03
C VAL A 617 15.01 -9.74 3.10
N GLY A 618 15.39 -8.57 2.54
CA GLY A 618 14.75 -8.03 1.35
C GLY A 618 15.47 -8.51 0.09
N MET A 619 14.73 -8.79 -0.98
CA MET A 619 15.29 -9.07 -2.31
C MET A 619 14.79 -8.04 -3.30
N ALA A 620 15.70 -7.42 -4.06
CA ALA A 620 15.35 -6.49 -5.14
C ALA A 620 15.89 -7.01 -6.48
N GLY A 621 15.02 -7.08 -7.48
CA GLY A 621 15.31 -7.54 -8.83
C GLY A 621 14.32 -6.96 -9.85
N ASP A 622 14.62 -7.11 -11.15
CA ASP A 622 13.82 -6.56 -12.26
C ASP A 622 13.13 -7.62 -13.11
N GLY A 623 13.55 -8.89 -13.00
CA GLY A 623 13.28 -9.91 -13.98
C GLY A 623 12.44 -11.10 -13.55
N ILE A 624 12.01 -11.86 -14.57
CA ILE A 624 11.32 -13.14 -14.43
C ILE A 624 12.19 -14.14 -13.66
N ASN A 625 13.51 -14.08 -13.86
CA ASN A 625 14.48 -14.97 -13.24
C ASN A 625 14.58 -14.79 -11.72
N ASP A 626 14.15 -13.65 -11.20
CA ASP A 626 14.20 -13.32 -9.78
C ASP A 626 12.91 -13.68 -9.04
N ALA A 627 11.82 -13.98 -9.75
CA ALA A 627 10.51 -14.21 -9.16
C ALA A 627 10.52 -15.25 -8.02
N PRO A 628 11.22 -16.40 -8.11
CA PRO A 628 11.30 -17.33 -6.98
C PRO A 628 12.03 -16.75 -5.75
N ALA A 629 13.08 -15.95 -5.96
CA ALA A 629 13.83 -15.30 -4.88
C ALA A 629 13.05 -14.14 -4.26
N LEU A 630 12.31 -13.37 -5.08
CA LEU A 630 11.39 -12.31 -4.64
C LEU A 630 10.26 -12.89 -3.78
N ALA A 631 9.66 -14.02 -4.20
CA ALA A 631 8.59 -14.68 -3.45
C ALA A 631 9.05 -15.28 -2.11
N LEU A 632 10.31 -15.71 -2.02
CA LEU A 632 10.86 -16.37 -0.83
C LEU A 632 11.37 -15.37 0.21
N ALA A 633 11.82 -14.19 -0.21
CA ALA A 633 12.32 -13.15 0.68
C ALA A 633 11.27 -12.72 1.71
N ASP A 634 11.70 -12.17 2.87
CA ASP A 634 10.77 -11.53 3.82
C ASP A 634 10.05 -10.34 3.18
N VAL A 635 10.69 -9.67 2.20
CA VAL A 635 10.08 -8.66 1.33
C VAL A 635 10.71 -8.72 -0.06
N GLY A 636 9.94 -9.11 -1.06
CA GLY A 636 10.32 -9.00 -2.46
C GLY A 636 10.02 -7.61 -3.01
N MET A 637 10.99 -7.01 -3.72
CA MET A 637 10.89 -5.69 -4.34
C MET A 637 11.16 -5.78 -5.83
N ALA A 638 10.14 -5.62 -6.66
CA ALA A 638 10.29 -5.55 -8.13
C ALA A 638 10.67 -4.13 -8.56
N MET A 639 11.71 -4.01 -9.41
CA MET A 639 12.27 -2.74 -9.86
C MET A 639 11.76 -2.36 -11.26
N GLY A 640 11.38 -1.07 -11.45
CA GLY A 640 10.96 -0.51 -12.73
C GLY A 640 9.61 -1.01 -13.22
N SER A 641 9.31 -0.79 -14.49
CA SER A 641 8.19 -1.41 -15.19
C SER A 641 8.49 -2.89 -15.49
N GLY A 642 8.91 -3.61 -14.44
CA GLY A 642 9.27 -5.02 -14.52
C GLY A 642 8.17 -5.86 -15.18
N THR A 643 8.54 -7.05 -15.62
CA THR A 643 7.57 -7.98 -16.24
C THR A 643 6.36 -8.16 -15.33
N ASP A 644 5.19 -8.34 -15.89
CA ASP A 644 3.93 -8.57 -15.15
C ASP A 644 4.10 -9.63 -14.06
N ILE A 645 4.94 -10.65 -14.31
CA ILE A 645 5.24 -11.74 -13.36
C ILE A 645 6.00 -11.23 -12.12
N ALA A 646 6.99 -10.35 -12.30
CA ALA A 646 7.75 -9.80 -11.17
C ALA A 646 6.86 -8.87 -10.33
N MET A 647 6.03 -8.05 -10.99
CA MET A 647 5.05 -7.21 -10.31
C MET A 647 3.99 -8.03 -9.55
N GLU A 648 3.55 -9.16 -10.11
CA GLU A 648 2.57 -10.04 -9.46
C GLU A 648 3.17 -10.76 -8.24
N THR A 649 4.44 -11.13 -8.30
CA THR A 649 5.11 -11.94 -7.28
C THR A 649 5.65 -11.11 -6.11
N ALA A 650 6.18 -9.92 -6.37
CA ALA A 650 6.81 -9.08 -5.34
C ALA A 650 5.82 -8.47 -4.35
N ASP A 651 6.24 -8.24 -3.11
CA ASP A 651 5.47 -7.55 -2.06
C ASP A 651 5.43 -6.04 -2.27
N VAL A 652 6.47 -5.49 -2.90
CA VAL A 652 6.60 -4.08 -3.23
C VAL A 652 6.99 -3.94 -4.70
N THR A 653 6.29 -3.08 -5.43
CA THR A 653 6.66 -2.69 -6.79
C THR A 653 7.17 -1.26 -6.78
N LEU A 654 8.39 -1.07 -7.25
CA LEU A 654 9.04 0.22 -7.39
C LEU A 654 8.90 0.66 -8.85
N MET A 655 8.06 1.66 -9.12
CA MET A 655 7.79 2.12 -10.50
C MET A 655 9.00 2.82 -11.13
N SER A 656 9.88 3.39 -10.29
CA SER A 656 11.18 3.91 -10.71
C SER A 656 12.23 2.80 -10.75
N SER A 657 13.10 2.84 -11.73
CA SER A 657 14.28 1.99 -11.80
C SER A 657 15.41 2.42 -10.85
N SER A 658 15.25 3.52 -10.11
CA SER A 658 16.25 4.04 -9.18
C SER A 658 16.40 3.16 -7.93
N LEU A 659 17.65 2.81 -7.59
CA LEU A 659 17.99 2.10 -6.34
C LEU A 659 17.62 2.91 -5.08
N ALA A 660 17.53 4.23 -5.17
CA ALA A 660 17.13 5.09 -4.06
C ALA A 660 15.72 4.75 -3.55
N SER A 661 14.83 4.26 -4.44
CA SER A 661 13.45 3.86 -4.09
C SER A 661 13.40 2.71 -3.07
N ILE A 662 14.40 1.81 -3.06
CA ILE A 662 14.54 0.76 -2.04
C ILE A 662 14.72 1.41 -0.66
N GLY A 663 15.66 2.36 -0.56
CA GLY A 663 15.93 3.09 0.68
C GLY A 663 14.75 3.92 1.16
N GLN A 664 13.98 4.50 0.23
CA GLN A 664 12.75 5.24 0.52
C GLN A 664 11.64 4.33 1.01
N THR A 665 11.50 3.13 0.44
CA THR A 665 10.52 2.11 0.86
C THR A 665 10.75 1.70 2.31
N ILE A 666 11.99 1.38 2.67
CA ILE A 666 12.37 0.99 4.04
C ILE A 666 12.14 2.14 5.02
N GLU A 667 12.48 3.36 4.63
CA GLU A 667 12.26 4.56 5.44
C GLU A 667 10.77 4.82 5.68
N LEU A 668 9.97 4.80 4.61
CA LEU A 668 8.51 4.96 4.67
C LEU A 668 7.88 3.91 5.60
N SER A 669 8.31 2.66 5.46
CA SER A 669 7.84 1.55 6.28
C SER A 669 8.20 1.73 7.76
N ARG A 670 9.45 2.10 8.07
CA ARG A 670 9.91 2.39 9.44
C ARG A 670 9.17 3.57 10.07
N VAL A 671 8.96 4.64 9.32
CA VAL A 671 8.22 5.83 9.81
C VAL A 671 6.75 5.47 10.04
N THR A 672 6.12 4.75 9.11
CA THR A 672 4.72 4.32 9.25
C THR A 672 4.54 3.40 10.46
N LEU A 673 5.41 2.41 10.65
CA LEU A 673 5.38 1.53 11.81
C LEU A 673 5.59 2.29 13.13
N ARG A 674 6.48 3.29 13.14
CA ARG A 674 6.66 4.18 14.29
C ARG A 674 5.38 4.94 14.62
N LYS A 675 4.67 5.45 13.59
CA LYS A 675 3.38 6.13 13.78
C LYS A 675 2.30 5.18 14.31
N ILE A 676 2.26 3.94 13.82
CA ILE A 676 1.37 2.90 14.35
C ILE A 676 1.64 2.68 15.85
N LYS A 677 2.91 2.49 16.26
CA LYS A 677 3.29 2.30 17.65
C LYS A 677 2.91 3.51 18.51
N GLN A 678 3.12 4.74 18.01
CA GLN A 678 2.70 5.97 18.69
C GLN A 678 1.17 6.05 18.83
N ASN A 679 0.44 5.73 17.78
CA ASN A 679 -1.02 5.72 17.81
C ASN A 679 -1.57 4.71 18.83
N LEU A 680 -1.03 3.50 18.85
CA LEU A 680 -1.38 2.47 19.83
C LEU A 680 -1.05 2.92 21.25
N PHE A 681 0.11 3.50 21.46
CA PHE A 681 0.49 4.06 22.77
C PHE A 681 -0.53 5.08 23.27
N TRP A 682 -0.87 6.09 22.46
CA TRP A 682 -1.84 7.10 22.84
C TRP A 682 -3.24 6.50 23.05
N ALA A 683 -3.67 5.57 22.20
CA ALA A 683 -4.97 4.91 22.34
C ALA A 683 -5.09 4.11 23.65
N PHE A 684 -3.98 3.55 24.17
CA PHE A 684 -3.97 2.82 25.44
C PHE A 684 -3.77 3.71 26.66
N VAL A 685 -2.91 4.72 26.57
CA VAL A 685 -2.55 5.56 27.74
C VAL A 685 -3.75 6.28 28.30
N TYR A 686 -4.61 6.86 27.45
CA TYR A 686 -5.82 7.53 27.91
C TYR A 686 -6.72 6.61 28.74
N ASN A 687 -6.89 5.36 28.29
CA ASN A 687 -7.73 4.39 28.98
C ASN A 687 -7.04 3.85 30.23
N THR A 688 -5.76 3.50 30.16
CA THR A 688 -4.99 2.93 31.29
C THR A 688 -4.91 3.88 32.49
N ILE A 689 -4.70 5.17 32.21
CA ILE A 689 -4.67 6.20 33.26
C ILE A 689 -6.09 6.60 33.68
N GLY A 690 -7.00 6.74 32.70
CA GLY A 690 -8.36 7.23 32.97
C GLY A 690 -9.21 6.27 33.79
N ILE A 691 -9.08 4.95 33.62
CA ILE A 691 -9.89 3.96 34.35
C ILE A 691 -9.68 4.04 35.88
N PRO A 692 -8.44 4.02 36.44
CA PRO A 692 -8.23 4.20 37.86
C PRO A 692 -8.75 5.56 38.39
N PHE A 693 -8.52 6.64 37.63
CA PHE A 693 -9.01 7.97 38.03
C PHE A 693 -10.54 8.04 38.04
N ALA A 694 -11.21 7.39 37.08
CA ALA A 694 -12.67 7.29 37.06
C ALA A 694 -13.19 6.44 38.20
N ALA A 695 -12.55 5.31 38.51
CA ALA A 695 -12.94 4.41 39.60
C ALA A 695 -12.81 5.09 40.98
N LEU A 696 -11.80 5.95 41.14
CA LEU A 696 -11.58 6.73 42.37
C LEU A 696 -12.43 8.01 42.44
N GLY A 697 -13.24 8.33 41.41
CA GLY A 697 -14.12 9.48 41.42
C GLY A 697 -13.47 10.81 41.01
N PHE A 698 -12.20 10.80 40.57
CA PHE A 698 -11.53 12.01 40.09
C PHE A 698 -11.92 12.41 38.68
N LEU A 699 -12.65 11.56 37.95
CA LEU A 699 -13.05 11.77 36.55
C LEU A 699 -14.56 11.76 36.38
N ASN A 700 -15.12 12.90 36.00
CA ASN A 700 -16.53 13.01 35.66
C ASN A 700 -16.80 12.34 34.29
N PRO A 701 -17.94 11.67 34.06
CA PRO A 701 -18.31 11.06 32.79
C PRO A 701 -18.21 11.98 31.56
N ILE A 702 -18.48 13.27 31.72
CA ILE A 702 -18.38 14.28 30.66
C ILE A 702 -16.92 14.46 30.21
N ILE A 703 -16.00 14.61 31.18
CA ILE A 703 -14.56 14.74 30.93
C ILE A 703 -14.04 13.45 30.26
N ALA A 704 -14.52 12.31 30.73
CA ALA A 704 -14.21 11.00 30.13
C ALA A 704 -14.61 10.94 28.65
N GLY A 705 -15.83 11.36 28.32
CA GLY A 705 -16.33 11.43 26.93
C GLY A 705 -15.52 12.37 26.04
N GLY A 706 -15.15 13.56 26.56
CA GLY A 706 -14.28 14.51 25.90
C GLY A 706 -12.87 13.95 25.61
N ALA A 707 -12.25 13.31 26.59
CA ALA A 707 -10.93 12.67 26.44
C ALA A 707 -10.92 11.59 25.35
N MET A 708 -12.00 10.80 25.26
CA MET A 708 -12.16 9.79 24.19
C MET A 708 -12.24 10.41 22.80
N ALA A 709 -13.02 11.49 22.63
CA ALA A 709 -13.12 12.19 21.34
C ALA A 709 -11.74 12.73 20.92
N PHE A 710 -10.99 13.33 21.86
CA PHE A 710 -9.63 13.81 21.65
C PHE A 710 -8.65 12.69 21.29
N SER A 711 -8.74 11.52 21.92
CA SER A 711 -7.90 10.36 21.61
C SER A 711 -8.01 9.96 20.13
N SER A 712 -9.22 9.85 19.61
CA SER A 712 -9.47 9.51 18.20
C SER A 712 -8.91 10.56 17.24
N VAL A 713 -9.08 11.85 17.55
CA VAL A 713 -8.54 12.96 16.75
C VAL A 713 -7.00 12.97 16.78
N SER A 714 -6.38 12.71 17.92
CA SER A 714 -4.93 12.66 18.08
C SER A 714 -4.29 11.57 17.22
N VAL A 715 -4.84 10.36 17.23
CA VAL A 715 -4.42 9.22 16.40
C VAL A 715 -4.46 9.57 14.93
N LEU A 716 -5.54 10.22 14.50
CA LEU A 716 -5.71 10.59 13.12
C LEU A 716 -4.73 11.68 12.67
N LEU A 717 -4.58 12.75 13.45
CA LEU A 717 -3.63 13.83 13.15
C LEU A 717 -2.20 13.31 13.11
N ASN A 718 -1.84 12.38 14.02
CA ASN A 718 -0.54 11.72 14.00
C ASN A 718 -0.32 10.90 12.74
N SER A 719 -1.34 10.16 12.28
CA SER A 719 -1.28 9.42 11.00
C SER A 719 -1.15 10.35 9.80
N LEU A 720 -1.94 11.42 9.74
CA LEU A 720 -1.88 12.42 8.65
C LEU A 720 -0.53 13.16 8.59
N SER A 721 0.22 13.22 9.69
CA SER A 721 1.55 13.82 9.69
C SER A 721 2.56 13.09 8.80
N LEU A 722 2.29 11.81 8.42
CA LEU A 722 3.08 11.06 7.44
C LEU A 722 3.16 11.78 6.08
N ASN A 723 2.12 12.49 5.67
CA ASN A 723 2.11 13.24 4.41
C ASN A 723 3.22 14.31 4.31
N ARG A 724 3.82 14.71 5.45
CA ARG A 724 4.88 15.72 5.49
C ARG A 724 6.29 15.12 5.39
N HIS A 725 6.45 13.81 5.67
CA HIS A 725 7.77 13.17 5.74
C HIS A 725 8.42 12.93 4.38
N MET A 726 7.63 12.65 3.34
CA MET A 726 8.15 12.39 1.99
C MET A 726 8.15 13.63 1.07
N LYS A 727 7.73 14.81 1.59
CA LYS A 727 7.81 16.07 0.84
C LYS A 727 9.18 16.78 0.95
N LYS A 728 10.13 16.15 1.61
CA LYS A 728 11.52 16.59 1.71
C LYS A 728 12.41 15.70 0.84
#